data_c341fd29ac555cceb3eab1fc089f2b1a
#
_entry.id   c341fd29ac555cceb3eab1fc089f2b1a
#
_cell.length_a   1.000
_cell.length_b   1.000
_cell.length_c   1.000
_cell.angle_alpha   90.00
_cell.angle_beta   90.00
_cell.angle_gamma   90.00
#
_symmetry.space_group_name_H-M   'P 1'
#
loop_
_entity.id
_entity.type
_entity.pdbx_description
1 polymer ?
#
loop_
_entity_poly.entity_id
_entity_poly.type
_entity_poly.pdbx_seq_one_letter_code
_entity_poly.pdbx_strand_id
1 'polypeptide(L)'
;MLTGSSGSGKSTLAALLAGVMKDPDDGTLEGALTVSGEGPRGLVLQQPDDQTVMARVHDDVAFGLENSLVPPGDMVSRITQALAEVGLDLDASHPTRELSGGQRQRLAIAGALAMKPGLLILDEPVSALDPDGVEMVLQTITRLVTDRGITLVVVDHDAARWADLVDRVITLEDGRIVPSSSTPPQLTSRQSSQHRRHRMREEEVLSARDLVISRDGSRALGEPLNLSVRAGEIVALRGPNGAGKTTLAMTLAGLLKPLGGAVTLLGMDPGSHSSRALSEVVGVVPQNPSHSFFRSSVRDELGRETAEKVAKSWGLTDILDHHPLSLSGGQQRRLALALASGEGQQLLVLDEPSQSLDRTGREQLVVSLRDAAERGLAVVLATHDDALVDELGAREVVLPPVAAGQAPVRPTSALDKGNPLALLGAALIPALALLSTIDLVSAGVAVALVGAGVPLIARGVSRWGVRMLPVLLASGFSAITIALYGESSGVMFFEWGLVQVSEGSLSLALATALRIIAIGAPAVLLFSRVDATRFADALSQQARAPENFVVGGLAGLRLFDVVAGDREVREWMVRARGRGDRGVVRRVVSVAFTIFVLAIRRSYSLAMAMEARAFGLNKSRTHFRTSLFPTRDYLWIAGGAAVGALSVGAAILTGQFNAVIG
;
A
#
# COMPACT_ATOMS: atom_id res chain seq x y z
N MET A 1 -27.54 -1.20 13.14
CA MET A 1 -26.92 -0.98 11.82
C MET A 1 -27.11 0.45 11.37
N LEU A 2 -26.10 1.05 10.71
CA LEU A 2 -26.18 2.37 10.08
C LEU A 2 -26.18 2.18 8.56
N THR A 3 -27.17 2.77 7.89
CA THR A 3 -27.31 2.74 6.43
C THR A 3 -27.57 4.14 5.88
N GLY A 4 -27.54 4.33 4.56
CA GLY A 4 -27.80 5.62 3.90
C GLY A 4 -26.87 5.84 2.70
N SER A 5 -27.09 6.94 1.97
CA SER A 5 -26.31 7.29 0.78
C SER A 5 -24.82 7.52 1.08
N SER A 6 -23.98 7.39 0.07
CA SER A 6 -22.55 7.69 0.20
C SER A 6 -22.35 9.18 0.52
N GLY A 7 -21.56 9.49 1.53
CA GLY A 7 -21.35 10.88 2.00
C GLY A 7 -22.33 11.36 3.06
N SER A 8 -23.30 10.55 3.51
CA SER A 8 -24.29 10.94 4.54
C SER A 8 -23.74 11.03 5.98
N GLY A 9 -22.43 10.80 6.20
CA GLY A 9 -21.79 10.93 7.52
C GLY A 9 -21.68 9.64 8.34
N LYS A 10 -21.98 8.45 7.77
CA LYS A 10 -21.95 7.16 8.50
C LYS A 10 -20.60 6.86 9.13
N SER A 11 -19.52 6.93 8.35
CA SER A 11 -18.14 6.66 8.83
C SER A 11 -17.69 7.69 9.87
N THR A 12 -18.11 8.95 9.74
CA THR A 12 -17.85 9.99 10.76
C THR A 12 -18.55 9.67 12.07
N LEU A 13 -19.82 9.25 12.01
CA LEU A 13 -20.56 8.82 13.19
C LEU A 13 -19.93 7.57 13.82
N ALA A 14 -19.49 6.60 13.02
CA ALA A 14 -18.78 5.41 13.47
C ALA A 14 -17.48 5.76 14.20
N ALA A 15 -16.69 6.69 13.67
CA ALA A 15 -15.45 7.18 14.30
C ALA A 15 -15.71 7.92 15.61
N LEU A 16 -16.76 8.74 15.67
CA LEU A 16 -17.21 9.41 16.91
C LEU A 16 -17.63 8.38 17.99
N LEU A 17 -18.42 7.36 17.63
CA LEU A 17 -18.82 6.29 18.54
C LEU A 17 -17.62 5.49 19.06
N ALA A 18 -16.62 5.27 18.21
CA ALA A 18 -15.36 4.64 18.60
C ALA A 18 -14.52 5.52 19.56
N GLY A 19 -14.75 6.83 19.56
CA GLY A 19 -14.02 7.80 20.36
C GLY A 19 -12.63 8.14 19.84
N VAL A 20 -12.42 8.00 18.51
CA VAL A 20 -11.15 8.35 17.84
C VAL A 20 -11.14 9.77 17.26
N MET A 21 -12.30 10.44 17.23
CA MET A 21 -12.40 11.87 16.88
C MET A 21 -12.56 12.66 18.17
N LYS A 22 -11.46 13.17 18.70
CA LYS A 22 -11.41 13.90 19.99
C LYS A 22 -10.76 15.26 19.88
N ASP A 23 -9.95 15.48 18.86
CA ASP A 23 -9.19 16.70 18.69
C ASP A 23 -10.10 17.78 18.09
N PRO A 24 -10.01 19.05 18.52
CA PRO A 24 -10.66 20.19 17.88
C PRO A 24 -10.33 20.29 16.37
N ASP A 25 -9.18 19.78 15.95
CA ASP A 25 -8.76 19.74 14.54
C ASP A 25 -9.56 18.71 13.71
N ASP A 26 -10.20 17.72 14.35
CA ASP A 26 -11.05 16.72 13.69
C ASP A 26 -12.45 17.28 13.34
N GLY A 27 -12.84 18.41 13.92
CA GLY A 27 -14.12 19.06 13.72
C GLY A 27 -14.76 19.56 15.02
N THR A 28 -15.93 20.18 14.91
CA THR A 28 -16.70 20.66 16.06
C THR A 28 -17.82 19.68 16.40
N LEU A 29 -17.89 19.25 17.66
CA LEU A 29 -18.98 18.45 18.22
C LEU A 29 -19.91 19.36 19.05
N GLU A 30 -21.13 19.57 18.58
CA GLU A 30 -22.17 20.24 19.35
C GLU A 30 -23.12 19.21 19.98
N GLY A 31 -23.37 19.32 21.29
CA GLY A 31 -24.17 18.39 22.04
C GLY A 31 -23.35 17.43 22.89
N ALA A 32 -23.95 16.33 23.33
CA ALA A 32 -23.31 15.29 24.14
C ALA A 32 -23.46 13.91 23.53
N LEU A 33 -22.35 13.19 23.41
CA LEU A 33 -22.32 11.79 23.03
C LEU A 33 -21.91 10.96 24.25
N THR A 34 -22.80 10.10 24.72
CA THR A 34 -22.52 9.18 25.82
C THR A 34 -22.55 7.75 25.31
N VAL A 35 -21.46 7.03 25.50
CA VAL A 35 -21.37 5.60 25.23
C VAL A 35 -21.20 4.90 26.57
N SER A 36 -22.24 4.18 27.01
CA SER A 36 -22.25 3.44 28.27
C SER A 36 -21.72 2.02 28.01
N GLY A 37 -20.94 1.49 28.95
CA GLY A 37 -20.38 0.14 28.89
C GLY A 37 -18.93 0.10 29.36
N GLU A 38 -18.51 -1.03 29.89
CA GLU A 38 -17.13 -1.29 30.28
C GLU A 38 -16.38 -1.97 29.14
N GLY A 39 -15.11 -1.63 28.98
CA GLY A 39 -14.20 -2.26 28.02
C GLY A 39 -13.79 -1.40 26.84
N PRO A 40 -12.80 -1.85 26.06
CA PRO A 40 -12.32 -1.15 24.88
C PRO A 40 -13.38 -1.12 23.78
N ARG A 41 -13.29 -0.13 22.90
CA ARG A 41 -14.10 -0.01 21.70
C ARG A 41 -13.27 -0.49 20.53
N GLY A 42 -13.78 -1.46 19.75
CA GLY A 42 -13.14 -1.93 18.53
C GLY A 42 -13.68 -1.17 17.33
N LEU A 43 -12.82 -0.63 16.50
CA LEU A 43 -13.18 -0.01 15.22
C LEU A 43 -12.43 -0.68 14.08
N VAL A 44 -13.16 -1.06 13.03
CA VAL A 44 -12.63 -1.54 11.75
C VAL A 44 -13.10 -0.58 10.66
N LEU A 45 -12.16 0.06 9.99
CA LEU A 45 -12.43 1.05 8.94
C LEU A 45 -12.70 0.38 7.59
N GLN A 46 -13.27 1.13 6.66
CA GLN A 46 -13.67 0.66 5.33
C GLN A 46 -12.47 0.15 4.49
N GLN A 47 -11.31 0.82 4.56
CA GLN A 47 -10.12 0.43 3.77
C GLN A 47 -9.15 -0.39 4.61
N PRO A 48 -8.99 -1.70 4.33
CA PRO A 48 -8.11 -2.56 5.13
C PRO A 48 -6.63 -2.23 4.97
N ASP A 49 -6.22 -1.66 3.83
CA ASP A 49 -4.84 -1.28 3.55
C ASP A 49 -4.34 -0.18 4.48
N ASP A 50 -5.22 0.72 4.89
CA ASP A 50 -4.90 1.87 5.73
C ASP A 50 -4.89 1.54 7.23
N GLN A 51 -5.27 0.31 7.62
CA GLN A 51 -5.40 -0.11 9.02
C GLN A 51 -4.25 -0.97 9.53
N THR A 52 -3.42 -1.47 8.62
CA THR A 52 -2.31 -2.34 9.00
C THR A 52 -1.12 -1.50 9.49
N VAL A 53 -0.76 -1.64 10.75
CA VAL A 53 0.32 -0.86 11.40
C VAL A 53 1.65 -1.60 11.35
N MET A 54 1.66 -2.93 11.56
CA MET A 54 2.89 -3.71 11.71
C MET A 54 3.22 -4.56 10.48
N ALA A 55 4.51 -4.88 10.30
CA ALA A 55 5.01 -5.60 9.13
C ALA A 55 4.65 -7.09 9.10
N ARG A 56 4.24 -7.67 10.23
CA ARG A 56 3.92 -9.09 10.37
C ARG A 56 2.55 -9.26 11.00
N VAL A 57 1.88 -10.37 10.68
CA VAL A 57 0.51 -10.66 11.10
C VAL A 57 0.36 -10.65 12.63
N HIS A 58 1.19 -11.41 13.36
CA HIS A 58 1.10 -11.45 14.82
C HIS A 58 1.42 -10.11 15.48
N ASP A 59 2.39 -9.37 14.96
CA ASP A 59 2.75 -8.05 15.50
C ASP A 59 1.62 -7.04 15.30
N ASP A 60 0.90 -7.14 14.17
CA ASP A 60 -0.22 -6.24 13.90
C ASP A 60 -1.39 -6.47 14.86
N VAL A 61 -1.71 -7.73 15.16
CA VAL A 61 -2.72 -8.06 16.19
C VAL A 61 -2.22 -7.69 17.59
N ALA A 62 -0.94 -7.93 17.90
CA ALA A 62 -0.33 -7.59 19.18
C ALA A 62 -0.35 -6.09 19.47
N PHE A 63 -0.31 -5.24 18.44
CA PHE A 63 -0.22 -3.78 18.59
C PHE A 63 -1.29 -3.19 19.52
N GLY A 64 -2.55 -3.58 19.35
CA GLY A 64 -3.65 -3.14 20.22
C GLY A 64 -3.53 -3.69 21.66
N LEU A 65 -3.04 -4.92 21.80
CA LEU A 65 -2.83 -5.55 23.11
C LEU A 65 -1.72 -4.86 23.91
N GLU A 66 -0.62 -4.54 23.25
CA GLU A 66 0.51 -3.83 23.84
C GLU A 66 0.11 -2.43 24.33
N ASN A 67 -0.64 -1.67 23.53
CA ASN A 67 -1.15 -0.35 23.91
C ASN A 67 -2.18 -0.41 25.06
N SER A 68 -2.92 -1.52 25.15
CA SER A 68 -3.91 -1.79 26.21
C SER A 68 -3.29 -2.40 27.46
N LEU A 69 -1.96 -2.46 27.56
CA LEU A 69 -1.20 -2.98 28.71
C LEU A 69 -1.51 -4.46 29.04
N VAL A 70 -1.86 -5.26 28.04
CA VAL A 70 -2.07 -6.70 28.24
C VAL A 70 -0.73 -7.36 28.57
N PRO A 71 -0.67 -8.25 29.58
CA PRO A 71 0.56 -8.96 29.91
C PRO A 71 1.08 -9.80 28.74
N PRO A 72 2.39 -9.84 28.47
CA PRO A 72 2.97 -10.60 27.33
C PRO A 72 2.59 -12.09 27.33
N GLY A 73 2.44 -12.70 28.51
CA GLY A 73 2.02 -14.09 28.64
C GLY A 73 0.64 -14.40 28.09
N ASP A 74 -0.27 -13.42 28.12
CA ASP A 74 -1.64 -13.57 27.63
C ASP A 74 -1.78 -13.22 26.14
N MET A 75 -0.81 -12.49 25.56
CA MET A 75 -0.91 -12.00 24.20
C MET A 75 -0.96 -13.13 23.18
N VAL A 76 -0.08 -14.14 23.31
CA VAL A 76 0.02 -15.26 22.34
C VAL A 76 -1.34 -15.96 22.21
N SER A 77 -1.98 -16.29 23.34
CA SER A 77 -3.28 -16.96 23.32
C SER A 77 -4.37 -16.11 22.68
N ARG A 78 -4.41 -14.81 22.99
CA ARG A 78 -5.39 -13.87 22.41
C ARG A 78 -5.19 -13.67 20.92
N ILE A 79 -3.93 -13.55 20.46
CA ILE A 79 -3.58 -13.41 19.03
C ILE A 79 -4.02 -14.65 18.27
N THR A 80 -3.61 -15.84 18.75
CA THR A 80 -3.93 -17.12 18.09
C THR A 80 -5.44 -17.32 18.02
N GLN A 81 -6.16 -17.05 19.12
CA GLN A 81 -7.60 -17.15 19.15
C GLN A 81 -8.27 -16.19 18.17
N ALA A 82 -7.88 -14.90 18.15
CA ALA A 82 -8.47 -13.91 17.26
C ALA A 82 -8.23 -14.21 15.78
N LEU A 83 -7.02 -14.70 15.42
CA LEU A 83 -6.71 -15.12 14.06
C LEU A 83 -7.52 -16.37 13.64
N ALA A 84 -7.67 -17.34 14.55
CA ALA A 84 -8.49 -18.53 14.29
C ALA A 84 -9.98 -18.17 14.12
N GLU A 85 -10.51 -17.25 14.92
CA GLU A 85 -11.90 -16.79 14.84
C GLU A 85 -12.23 -16.20 13.47
N VAL A 86 -11.29 -15.52 12.81
CA VAL A 86 -11.47 -14.95 11.47
C VAL A 86 -10.93 -15.87 10.35
N GLY A 87 -10.53 -17.10 10.66
CA GLY A 87 -10.02 -18.06 9.68
C GLY A 87 -8.74 -17.65 8.99
N LEU A 88 -7.84 -16.96 9.69
CA LEU A 88 -6.50 -16.64 9.24
C LEU A 88 -5.50 -17.62 9.84
N ASP A 89 -5.31 -18.77 9.17
CA ASP A 89 -4.27 -19.74 9.52
C ASP A 89 -2.97 -19.38 8.78
N LEU A 90 -2.20 -18.48 9.36
CA LEU A 90 -0.95 -17.97 8.79
C LEU A 90 0.18 -18.05 9.82
N ASP A 91 1.39 -18.25 9.32
CA ASP A 91 2.59 -18.19 10.16
C ASP A 91 2.70 -16.84 10.89
N ALA A 92 3.16 -16.87 12.15
CA ALA A 92 3.34 -15.68 12.98
C ALA A 92 4.17 -14.58 12.31
N SER A 93 5.17 -15.00 11.52
CA SER A 93 6.09 -14.12 10.82
C SER A 93 5.63 -13.71 9.43
N HIS A 94 4.42 -14.13 8.99
CA HIS A 94 3.90 -13.83 7.66
C HIS A 94 3.84 -12.32 7.41
N PRO A 95 4.42 -11.81 6.31
CA PRO A 95 4.44 -10.39 6.03
C PRO A 95 3.04 -9.86 5.67
N THR A 96 2.57 -8.84 6.36
CA THR A 96 1.25 -8.24 6.10
C THR A 96 1.10 -7.65 4.70
N ARG A 97 2.19 -7.25 4.04
CA ARG A 97 2.18 -6.76 2.65
C ARG A 97 1.83 -7.85 1.63
N GLU A 98 2.02 -9.13 1.97
CA GLU A 98 1.74 -10.27 1.09
C GLU A 98 0.29 -10.76 1.20
N LEU A 99 -0.48 -10.21 2.14
CA LEU A 99 -1.89 -10.52 2.33
C LEU A 99 -2.73 -10.00 1.16
N SER A 100 -3.76 -10.75 0.78
CA SER A 100 -4.83 -10.25 -0.09
C SER A 100 -5.68 -9.19 0.62
N GLY A 101 -6.48 -8.41 -0.12
CA GLY A 101 -7.41 -7.44 0.46
C GLY A 101 -8.34 -8.08 1.50
N GLY A 102 -8.92 -9.23 1.19
CA GLY A 102 -9.78 -9.96 2.12
C GLY A 102 -9.04 -10.49 3.35
N GLN A 103 -7.79 -10.96 3.20
CA GLN A 103 -6.97 -11.36 4.36
C GLN A 103 -6.62 -10.16 5.23
N ARG A 104 -6.33 -8.99 4.65
CA ARG A 104 -6.10 -7.74 5.41
C ARG A 104 -7.35 -7.29 6.18
N GLN A 105 -8.52 -7.43 5.57
CA GLN A 105 -9.78 -7.12 6.24
C GLN A 105 -9.99 -8.05 7.46
N ARG A 106 -9.80 -9.35 7.29
CA ARG A 106 -9.87 -10.30 8.39
C ARG A 106 -8.83 -10.05 9.47
N LEU A 107 -7.61 -9.64 9.08
CA LEU A 107 -6.57 -9.22 10.03
C LEU A 107 -7.00 -8.00 10.85
N ALA A 108 -7.60 -6.99 10.23
CA ALA A 108 -8.11 -5.82 10.92
C ALA A 108 -9.20 -6.18 11.95
N ILE A 109 -10.11 -7.08 11.56
CA ILE A 109 -11.14 -7.62 12.48
C ILE A 109 -10.48 -8.39 13.63
N ALA A 110 -9.51 -9.28 13.35
CA ALA A 110 -8.77 -10.00 14.40
C ALA A 110 -8.08 -9.05 15.37
N GLY A 111 -7.46 -7.97 14.89
CA GLY A 111 -6.84 -6.94 15.72
C GLY A 111 -7.82 -6.26 16.67
N ALA A 112 -9.04 -5.97 16.21
CA ALA A 112 -10.09 -5.43 17.05
C ALA A 112 -10.61 -6.47 18.08
N LEU A 113 -10.82 -7.72 17.67
CA LEU A 113 -11.33 -8.80 18.52
C LEU A 113 -10.36 -9.22 19.64
N ALA A 114 -9.05 -9.21 19.37
CA ALA A 114 -8.02 -9.54 20.35
C ALA A 114 -8.08 -8.64 21.60
N MET A 115 -8.51 -7.40 21.42
CA MET A 115 -8.69 -6.43 22.52
C MET A 115 -9.91 -6.75 23.42
N LYS A 116 -10.76 -7.71 23.03
CA LYS A 116 -12.01 -8.08 23.70
C LYS A 116 -12.94 -6.87 23.89
N PRO A 117 -13.40 -6.24 22.80
CA PRO A 117 -14.20 -5.02 22.89
C PRO A 117 -15.60 -5.29 23.45
N GLY A 118 -16.11 -4.35 24.24
CA GLY A 118 -17.53 -4.33 24.64
C GLY A 118 -18.44 -3.76 23.53
N LEU A 119 -17.89 -2.85 22.72
CA LEU A 119 -18.52 -2.26 21.54
C LEU A 119 -17.63 -2.51 20.32
N LEU A 120 -18.16 -3.19 19.30
CA LEU A 120 -17.50 -3.44 18.04
C LEU A 120 -18.17 -2.62 16.93
N ILE A 121 -17.40 -1.76 16.26
CA ILE A 121 -17.86 -0.90 15.19
C ILE A 121 -17.16 -1.34 13.90
N LEU A 122 -17.95 -1.68 12.90
CA LEU A 122 -17.47 -2.19 11.62
C LEU A 122 -17.97 -1.32 10.47
N ASP A 123 -17.05 -0.72 9.71
CA ASP A 123 -17.39 0.10 8.56
C ASP A 123 -17.14 -0.71 7.26
N GLU A 124 -18.22 -1.15 6.60
CA GLU A 124 -18.22 -2.00 5.41
C GLU A 124 -17.30 -3.24 5.53
N PRO A 125 -17.45 -4.07 6.57
CA PRO A 125 -16.47 -5.11 6.93
C PRO A 125 -16.33 -6.24 5.92
N VAL A 126 -17.25 -6.36 4.98
CA VAL A 126 -17.29 -7.47 4.00
C VAL A 126 -17.09 -7.00 2.56
N SER A 127 -16.88 -5.71 2.32
CA SER A 127 -16.80 -5.12 0.99
C SER A 127 -15.61 -5.61 0.13
N ALA A 128 -14.53 -6.09 0.77
CA ALA A 128 -13.31 -6.58 0.12
C ALA A 128 -13.18 -8.12 0.15
N LEU A 129 -14.21 -8.83 0.61
CA LEU A 129 -14.20 -10.28 0.79
C LEU A 129 -14.82 -11.01 -0.40
N ASP A 130 -14.31 -12.21 -0.67
CA ASP A 130 -14.98 -13.21 -1.51
C ASP A 130 -16.17 -13.84 -0.75
N PRO A 131 -17.08 -14.55 -1.42
CA PRO A 131 -18.28 -15.12 -0.79
C PRO A 131 -17.98 -15.98 0.43
N ASP A 132 -16.94 -16.81 0.37
CA ASP A 132 -16.53 -17.67 1.49
C ASP A 132 -16.02 -16.85 2.67
N GLY A 133 -15.27 -15.79 2.40
CA GLY A 133 -14.80 -14.83 3.40
C GLY A 133 -15.94 -14.04 4.05
N VAL A 134 -16.95 -13.66 3.28
CA VAL A 134 -18.17 -13.00 3.79
C VAL A 134 -18.87 -13.91 4.78
N GLU A 135 -19.16 -15.15 4.40
CA GLU A 135 -19.86 -16.12 5.25
C GLU A 135 -19.10 -16.36 6.57
N MET A 136 -17.79 -16.55 6.49
CA MET A 136 -16.94 -16.76 7.66
C MET A 136 -16.97 -15.57 8.62
N VAL A 137 -16.88 -14.32 8.11
CA VAL A 137 -16.92 -13.11 8.93
C VAL A 137 -18.30 -12.94 9.57
N LEU A 138 -19.38 -13.15 8.82
CA LEU A 138 -20.74 -13.10 9.37
C LEU A 138 -20.93 -14.12 10.49
N GLN A 139 -20.55 -15.38 10.31
CA GLN A 139 -20.62 -16.41 11.32
C GLN A 139 -19.80 -16.06 12.58
N THR A 140 -18.63 -15.47 12.39
CA THR A 140 -17.78 -15.01 13.49
C THR A 140 -18.46 -13.90 14.28
N ILE A 141 -18.97 -12.88 13.60
CA ILE A 141 -19.64 -11.74 14.25
C ILE A 141 -20.91 -12.22 14.95
N THR A 142 -21.69 -13.11 14.32
CA THR A 142 -22.88 -13.71 14.95
C THR A 142 -22.54 -14.39 16.28
N ARG A 143 -21.53 -15.26 16.28
CA ARG A 143 -21.08 -15.92 17.52
C ARG A 143 -20.65 -14.93 18.58
N LEU A 144 -19.96 -13.86 18.20
CA LEU A 144 -19.51 -12.84 19.16
C LEU A 144 -20.65 -12.05 19.79
N VAL A 145 -21.67 -11.71 18.99
CA VAL A 145 -22.87 -11.01 19.49
C VAL A 145 -23.69 -11.94 20.39
N THR A 146 -23.97 -13.18 19.94
CA THR A 146 -24.84 -14.12 20.67
C THR A 146 -24.17 -14.70 21.91
N ASP A 147 -22.91 -15.13 21.82
CA ASP A 147 -22.24 -15.87 22.90
C ASP A 147 -21.56 -14.96 23.92
N ARG A 148 -21.07 -13.79 23.48
CA ARG A 148 -20.32 -12.86 24.34
C ARG A 148 -21.07 -11.57 24.68
N GLY A 149 -22.26 -11.35 24.10
CA GLY A 149 -23.07 -10.16 24.33
C GLY A 149 -22.40 -8.85 23.90
N ILE A 150 -21.55 -8.87 22.87
CA ILE A 150 -20.88 -7.68 22.36
C ILE A 150 -21.92 -6.80 21.67
N THR A 151 -21.88 -5.50 21.94
CA THR A 151 -22.67 -4.52 21.19
C THR A 151 -22.06 -4.30 19.82
N LEU A 152 -22.84 -4.50 18.76
CA LEU A 152 -22.42 -4.33 17.38
C LEU A 152 -23.01 -3.07 16.77
N VAL A 153 -22.16 -2.25 16.15
CA VAL A 153 -22.56 -1.20 15.21
C VAL A 153 -21.93 -1.52 13.86
N VAL A 154 -22.74 -1.81 12.88
CA VAL A 154 -22.26 -2.08 11.50
C VAL A 154 -22.77 -1.00 10.55
N VAL A 155 -21.85 -0.47 9.73
CA VAL A 155 -22.15 0.40 8.59
C VAL A 155 -22.07 -0.46 7.36
N ASP A 156 -23.17 -0.60 6.64
CA ASP A 156 -23.21 -1.34 5.38
C ASP A 156 -24.37 -0.82 4.50
N HIS A 157 -24.28 -1.07 3.21
CA HIS A 157 -25.31 -0.73 2.23
C HIS A 157 -26.35 -1.85 2.06
N ASP A 158 -25.98 -3.09 2.37
CA ASP A 158 -26.85 -4.27 2.26
C ASP A 158 -27.47 -4.66 3.60
N ALA A 159 -28.60 -4.04 3.93
CA ALA A 159 -29.32 -4.33 5.17
C ALA A 159 -29.84 -5.77 5.24
N ALA A 160 -30.12 -6.42 4.10
CA ALA A 160 -30.63 -7.79 4.10
C ALA A 160 -29.58 -8.79 4.60
N ARG A 161 -28.29 -8.55 4.35
CA ARG A 161 -27.19 -9.38 4.82
C ARG A 161 -27.09 -9.42 6.35
N TRP A 162 -27.46 -8.36 7.02
CA TRP A 162 -27.35 -8.18 8.47
C TRP A 162 -28.68 -8.34 9.21
N ALA A 163 -29.78 -8.63 8.50
CA ALA A 163 -31.14 -8.62 9.04
C ALA A 163 -31.34 -9.54 10.25
N ASP A 164 -30.70 -10.72 10.24
CA ASP A 164 -30.79 -11.70 11.34
C ASP A 164 -29.92 -11.37 12.55
N LEU A 165 -29.02 -10.38 12.41
CA LEU A 165 -28.03 -10.05 13.45
C LEU A 165 -28.28 -8.69 14.11
N VAL A 166 -28.99 -7.77 13.45
CA VAL A 166 -29.17 -6.41 13.94
C VAL A 166 -30.60 -6.17 14.44
N ASP A 167 -30.74 -5.68 15.66
CA ASP A 167 -32.05 -5.35 16.24
C ASP A 167 -32.64 -4.06 15.67
N ARG A 168 -31.78 -3.19 15.10
CA ARG A 168 -32.19 -1.84 14.72
C ARG A 168 -31.40 -1.33 13.51
N VAL A 169 -32.11 -0.77 12.53
CA VAL A 169 -31.54 -0.09 11.38
C VAL A 169 -31.78 1.40 11.50
N ILE A 170 -30.74 2.20 11.39
CA ILE A 170 -30.76 3.67 11.43
C ILE A 170 -30.29 4.18 10.06
N THR A 171 -31.15 4.96 9.39
CA THR A 171 -30.80 5.55 8.10
C THR A 171 -30.34 6.98 8.27
N LEU A 172 -29.19 7.30 7.66
CA LEU A 172 -28.67 8.67 7.58
C LEU A 172 -28.84 9.21 6.17
N GLU A 173 -29.43 10.39 6.05
CA GLU A 173 -29.55 11.17 4.80
C GLU A 173 -29.09 12.61 5.09
N ASP A 174 -28.15 13.12 4.31
CA ASP A 174 -27.60 14.48 4.43
C ASP A 174 -27.18 14.85 5.88
N GLY A 175 -26.54 13.90 6.59
CA GLY A 175 -26.09 14.10 7.97
C GLY A 175 -27.19 14.04 9.02
N ARG A 176 -28.42 13.66 8.67
CA ARG A 176 -29.55 13.56 9.60
C ARG A 176 -30.06 12.14 9.72
N ILE A 177 -30.48 11.77 10.91
CA ILE A 177 -31.17 10.52 11.12
C ILE A 177 -32.61 10.65 10.60
N VAL A 178 -32.95 9.84 9.61
CA VAL A 178 -34.32 9.74 9.10
C VAL A 178 -35.05 8.70 9.93
N PRO A 179 -36.28 9.01 10.43
CA PRO A 179 -37.07 8.01 11.13
C PRO A 179 -37.33 6.79 10.24
N SER A 180 -36.79 5.64 10.63
CA SER A 180 -37.06 4.40 9.93
C SER A 180 -38.56 4.10 10.06
N SER A 181 -39.27 4.00 8.92
CA SER A 181 -40.50 3.25 8.90
C SER A 181 -40.13 1.82 9.31
N SER A 182 -40.78 1.31 10.36
CA SER A 182 -40.51 0.03 11.04
C SER A 182 -40.87 -1.20 10.17
N THR A 183 -40.53 -1.17 8.90
CA THR A 183 -40.70 -2.29 7.99
C THR A 183 -39.33 -2.60 7.40
N PRO A 184 -38.76 -3.80 7.66
CA PRO A 184 -37.62 -4.24 6.87
C PRO A 184 -37.97 -4.11 5.41
N PRO A 185 -37.08 -3.66 4.53
CA PRO A 185 -37.37 -3.60 3.11
C PRO A 185 -37.77 -5.00 2.66
N GLN A 186 -39.07 -5.17 2.37
CA GLN A 186 -39.57 -6.40 1.79
C GLN A 186 -38.75 -6.65 0.52
N LEU A 187 -38.14 -7.80 0.46
CA LEU A 187 -37.57 -8.37 -0.75
C LEU A 187 -38.65 -8.33 -1.83
N THR A 188 -38.74 -7.24 -2.58
CA THR A 188 -39.47 -7.23 -3.83
C THR A 188 -38.84 -8.31 -4.69
N SER A 189 -39.61 -9.39 -4.84
CA SER A 189 -39.26 -10.52 -5.68
C SER A 189 -38.64 -10.03 -6.99
N ARG A 190 -37.44 -10.51 -7.25
CA ARG A 190 -36.76 -10.33 -8.53
C ARG A 190 -37.74 -10.58 -9.66
N GLN A 191 -38.21 -9.51 -10.31
CA GLN A 191 -38.78 -9.65 -11.63
C GLN A 191 -37.61 -10.10 -12.51
N SER A 192 -37.66 -11.36 -12.90
CA SER A 192 -36.82 -11.91 -13.95
C SER A 192 -37.04 -11.09 -15.20
N SER A 193 -36.22 -10.06 -15.40
CA SER A 193 -36.16 -9.35 -16.65
C SER A 193 -35.72 -10.35 -17.71
N GLN A 194 -36.63 -10.63 -18.65
CA GLN A 194 -36.37 -11.45 -19.82
C GLN A 194 -35.05 -10.99 -20.45
N HIS A 195 -34.09 -11.90 -20.48
CA HIS A 195 -32.77 -11.70 -21.09
C HIS A 195 -32.99 -11.33 -22.57
N ARG A 196 -32.98 -10.04 -22.88
CA ARG A 196 -32.77 -9.61 -24.27
C ARG A 196 -31.31 -9.97 -24.58
N ARG A 197 -31.09 -11.04 -25.33
CA ARG A 197 -29.79 -11.38 -25.91
C ARG A 197 -29.32 -10.15 -26.69
N HIS A 198 -28.26 -9.51 -26.20
CA HIS A 198 -27.59 -8.47 -26.95
C HIS A 198 -27.21 -8.99 -28.33
N ARG A 199 -27.47 -8.19 -29.37
CA ARG A 199 -27.01 -8.50 -30.72
C ARG A 199 -25.47 -8.33 -30.73
N MET A 200 -24.76 -9.42 -30.44
CA MET A 200 -23.30 -9.47 -30.56
C MET A 200 -22.92 -9.22 -32.01
N ARG A 201 -22.05 -8.27 -32.26
CA ARG A 201 -21.38 -8.13 -33.54
C ARG A 201 -20.35 -9.27 -33.65
N GLU A 202 -20.18 -9.86 -34.83
CA GLU A 202 -19.21 -10.97 -35.01
C GLU A 202 -17.73 -10.53 -34.93
N GLU A 203 -17.49 -9.25 -34.80
CA GLU A 203 -16.14 -8.65 -34.81
C GLU A 203 -15.41 -8.91 -33.49
N GLU A 204 -14.28 -9.62 -33.56
CA GLU A 204 -13.40 -9.88 -32.42
C GLU A 204 -12.58 -8.61 -32.12
N VAL A 205 -12.79 -8.02 -30.94
CA VAL A 205 -12.10 -6.82 -30.47
C VAL A 205 -10.82 -7.18 -29.76
N LEU A 206 -10.85 -8.22 -28.91
CA LEU A 206 -9.73 -8.65 -28.09
C LEU A 206 -9.50 -10.16 -28.23
N SER A 207 -8.25 -10.57 -28.47
CA SER A 207 -7.82 -11.96 -28.49
C SER A 207 -6.58 -12.16 -27.63
N ALA A 208 -6.61 -13.18 -26.78
CA ALA A 208 -5.48 -13.64 -26.01
C ALA A 208 -5.23 -15.11 -26.35
N ARG A 209 -3.99 -15.47 -26.73
CA ARG A 209 -3.60 -16.83 -27.13
C ARG A 209 -2.42 -17.29 -26.30
N ASP A 210 -2.60 -18.47 -25.68
CA ASP A 210 -1.61 -19.12 -24.81
C ASP A 210 -1.02 -18.13 -23.79
N LEU A 211 -1.89 -17.24 -23.27
CA LEU A 211 -1.49 -16.10 -22.45
C LEU A 211 -1.06 -16.58 -21.07
N VAL A 212 0.19 -16.32 -20.72
CA VAL A 212 0.75 -16.51 -19.39
C VAL A 212 0.90 -15.15 -18.72
N ILE A 213 0.12 -14.93 -17.65
CA ILE A 213 0.16 -13.67 -16.91
C ILE A 213 1.20 -13.71 -15.79
N SER A 214 1.78 -12.55 -15.50
CA SER A 214 2.71 -12.35 -14.38
C SER A 214 2.56 -10.93 -13.85
N ARG A 215 2.69 -10.76 -12.53
CA ARG A 215 2.66 -9.44 -11.91
C ARG A 215 4.05 -8.77 -11.92
N ASP A 216 5.09 -9.55 -11.70
CA ASP A 216 6.47 -9.07 -11.53
C ASP A 216 7.39 -9.39 -12.73
N GLY A 217 6.83 -10.00 -13.76
CA GLY A 217 7.55 -10.42 -14.96
C GLY A 217 8.49 -11.63 -14.76
N SER A 218 8.47 -12.25 -13.58
CA SER A 218 9.37 -13.36 -13.25
C SER A 218 8.66 -14.68 -12.96
N ARG A 219 7.42 -14.62 -12.46
CA ARG A 219 6.65 -15.79 -12.05
C ARG A 219 5.30 -15.84 -12.75
N ALA A 220 4.97 -16.98 -13.34
CA ALA A 220 3.65 -17.22 -13.90
C ALA A 220 2.58 -17.28 -12.82
N LEU A 221 1.42 -16.68 -13.08
CA LEU A 221 0.21 -16.79 -12.29
C LEU A 221 -0.78 -17.66 -13.07
N GLY A 222 -0.89 -18.93 -12.67
CA GLY A 222 -1.77 -19.91 -13.33
C GLY A 222 -1.21 -20.50 -14.62
N GLU A 223 -2.07 -21.26 -15.30
CA GLU A 223 -1.78 -21.91 -16.58
C GLU A 223 -2.01 -20.98 -17.77
N PRO A 224 -1.46 -21.26 -18.95
CA PRO A 224 -1.75 -20.51 -20.16
C PRO A 224 -3.25 -20.49 -20.45
N LEU A 225 -3.78 -19.30 -20.77
CA LEU A 225 -5.20 -19.14 -21.05
C LEU A 225 -5.46 -18.61 -22.46
N ASN A 226 -6.61 -18.98 -23.03
CA ASN A 226 -7.11 -18.49 -24.29
C ASN A 226 -8.45 -17.76 -24.06
N LEU A 227 -8.56 -16.53 -24.56
CA LEU A 227 -9.72 -15.68 -24.35
C LEU A 227 -9.95 -14.81 -25.57
N SER A 228 -11.18 -14.77 -26.09
CA SER A 228 -11.60 -13.77 -27.07
C SER A 228 -12.78 -12.96 -26.52
N VAL A 229 -12.85 -11.69 -26.89
CA VAL A 229 -13.96 -10.80 -26.54
C VAL A 229 -14.42 -10.07 -27.81
N ARG A 230 -15.71 -10.10 -28.05
CA ARG A 230 -16.34 -9.51 -29.23
C ARG A 230 -16.90 -8.11 -28.95
N ALA A 231 -17.13 -7.35 -30.01
CA ALA A 231 -17.79 -6.05 -29.88
C ALA A 231 -19.18 -6.17 -29.25
N GLY A 232 -19.43 -5.37 -28.20
CA GLY A 232 -20.67 -5.41 -27.43
C GLY A 232 -20.78 -6.58 -26.46
N GLU A 233 -19.74 -7.38 -26.29
CA GLU A 233 -19.73 -8.47 -25.30
C GLU A 233 -19.27 -7.98 -23.93
N ILE A 234 -19.93 -8.48 -22.90
CA ILE A 234 -19.52 -8.28 -21.50
C ILE A 234 -18.96 -9.59 -20.97
N VAL A 235 -17.70 -9.58 -20.54
CA VAL A 235 -16.99 -10.74 -19.97
C VAL A 235 -16.65 -10.47 -18.52
N ALA A 236 -17.03 -11.37 -17.63
CA ALA A 236 -16.71 -11.33 -16.20
C ALA A 236 -15.55 -12.30 -15.88
N LEU A 237 -14.46 -11.78 -15.38
CA LEU A 237 -13.35 -12.56 -14.84
C LEU A 237 -13.64 -12.92 -13.38
N ARG A 238 -13.83 -14.21 -13.12
CA ARG A 238 -14.21 -14.77 -11.83
C ARG A 238 -13.06 -15.56 -11.21
N GLY A 239 -13.15 -15.85 -9.95
CA GLY A 239 -12.18 -16.69 -9.23
C GLY A 239 -11.87 -16.15 -7.84
N PRO A 240 -11.21 -16.97 -6.99
CA PRO A 240 -10.88 -16.58 -5.63
C PRO A 240 -9.91 -15.39 -5.57
N ASN A 241 -9.77 -14.79 -4.39
CA ASN A 241 -8.79 -13.75 -4.18
C ASN A 241 -7.36 -14.29 -4.41
N GLY A 242 -6.55 -13.54 -5.18
CA GLY A 242 -5.22 -13.98 -5.59
C GLY A 242 -5.15 -14.83 -6.86
N ALA A 243 -6.28 -15.18 -7.50
CA ALA A 243 -6.31 -15.92 -8.77
C ALA A 243 -5.73 -15.17 -9.96
N GLY A 244 -5.38 -13.88 -9.82
CA GLY A 244 -4.79 -13.08 -10.89
C GLY A 244 -5.80 -12.30 -11.73
N LYS A 245 -7.04 -12.12 -11.29
CA LYS A 245 -8.08 -11.35 -12.01
C LYS A 245 -7.61 -9.95 -12.43
N THR A 246 -7.14 -9.15 -11.49
CA THR A 246 -6.58 -7.81 -11.74
C THR A 246 -5.38 -7.88 -12.69
N THR A 247 -4.47 -8.85 -12.51
CA THR A 247 -3.28 -9.01 -13.37
C THR A 247 -3.71 -9.33 -14.80
N LEU A 248 -4.67 -10.24 -14.99
CA LEU A 248 -5.23 -10.55 -16.29
C LEU A 248 -5.90 -9.33 -16.93
N ALA A 249 -6.77 -8.65 -16.20
CA ALA A 249 -7.45 -7.45 -16.67
C ALA A 249 -6.47 -6.37 -17.14
N MET A 250 -5.41 -6.10 -16.36
CA MET A 250 -4.38 -5.12 -16.74
C MET A 250 -3.49 -5.60 -17.89
N THR A 251 -3.26 -6.91 -18.03
CA THR A 251 -2.53 -7.49 -19.19
C THR A 251 -3.36 -7.36 -20.48
N LEU A 252 -4.66 -7.65 -20.41
CA LEU A 252 -5.58 -7.49 -21.54
C LEU A 252 -5.70 -6.01 -21.97
N ALA A 253 -5.63 -5.07 -21.03
CA ALA A 253 -5.58 -3.63 -21.30
C ALA A 253 -4.24 -3.13 -21.88
N GLY A 254 -3.22 -3.99 -22.02
CA GLY A 254 -1.88 -3.61 -22.49
C GLY A 254 -1.05 -2.80 -21.48
N LEU A 255 -1.44 -2.81 -20.21
CA LEU A 255 -0.74 -2.11 -19.12
C LEU A 255 0.34 -2.95 -18.46
N LEU A 256 0.17 -4.28 -18.48
CA LEU A 256 1.16 -5.26 -18.06
C LEU A 256 1.63 -6.08 -19.24
N LYS A 257 2.91 -6.42 -19.25
CA LYS A 257 3.46 -7.31 -20.26
C LYS A 257 3.19 -8.77 -19.88
N PRO A 258 2.69 -9.61 -20.80
CA PRO A 258 2.57 -11.03 -20.54
C PRO A 258 3.96 -11.69 -20.35
N LEU A 259 4.02 -12.76 -19.60
CA LEU A 259 5.21 -13.59 -19.45
C LEU A 259 5.39 -14.52 -20.66
N GLY A 260 4.29 -14.93 -21.29
CA GLY A 260 4.25 -15.74 -22.49
C GLY A 260 2.93 -15.59 -23.23
N GLY A 261 2.87 -16.07 -24.45
CA GLY A 261 1.70 -15.91 -25.32
C GLY A 261 1.57 -14.49 -25.89
N ALA A 262 0.39 -14.16 -26.41
CA ALA A 262 0.13 -12.86 -27.03
C ALA A 262 -1.27 -12.35 -26.73
N VAL A 263 -1.39 -11.02 -26.60
CA VAL A 263 -2.66 -10.31 -26.57
C VAL A 263 -2.74 -9.42 -27.81
N THR A 264 -3.86 -9.45 -28.51
CA THR A 264 -4.14 -8.54 -29.63
C THR A 264 -5.45 -7.79 -29.37
N LEU A 265 -5.42 -6.49 -29.56
CA LEU A 265 -6.55 -5.59 -29.53
C LEU A 265 -6.71 -4.99 -30.93
N LEU A 266 -7.85 -5.21 -31.58
CA LEU A 266 -8.07 -4.80 -32.96
C LEU A 266 -6.95 -5.26 -33.91
N GLY A 267 -6.41 -6.48 -33.68
CA GLY A 267 -5.32 -7.07 -34.46
C GLY A 267 -3.91 -6.59 -34.15
N MET A 268 -3.72 -5.68 -33.20
CA MET A 268 -2.42 -5.14 -32.80
C MET A 268 -2.10 -5.45 -31.33
N ASP A 269 -0.81 -5.55 -31.00
CA ASP A 269 -0.38 -5.69 -29.59
C ASP A 269 -0.66 -4.39 -28.81
N PRO A 270 -1.56 -4.40 -27.80
CA PRO A 270 -1.86 -3.22 -27.02
C PRO A 270 -0.65 -2.72 -26.22
N GLY A 271 0.31 -3.59 -25.92
CA GLY A 271 1.57 -3.24 -25.26
C GLY A 271 2.47 -2.35 -26.10
N SER A 272 2.36 -2.41 -27.43
CA SER A 272 3.17 -1.63 -28.40
C SER A 272 2.64 -0.22 -28.66
N HIS A 273 1.39 0.09 -28.27
CA HIS A 273 0.80 1.41 -28.48
C HIS A 273 1.47 2.49 -27.61
N SER A 274 1.58 3.72 -28.16
CA SER A 274 1.86 4.88 -27.32
C SER A 274 0.74 5.07 -26.28
N SER A 275 1.05 5.75 -25.18
CA SER A 275 0.03 5.98 -24.13
C SER A 275 -1.19 6.71 -24.69
N ARG A 276 -0.98 7.65 -25.62
CA ARG A 276 -2.07 8.41 -26.23
C ARG A 276 -2.96 7.50 -27.10
N ALA A 277 -2.37 6.70 -27.98
CA ALA A 277 -3.13 5.78 -28.82
C ALA A 277 -3.88 4.74 -28.00
N LEU A 278 -3.27 4.21 -26.92
CA LEU A 278 -3.92 3.27 -26.03
C LEU A 278 -5.15 3.91 -25.37
N SER A 279 -5.06 5.14 -24.88
CA SER A 279 -6.18 5.83 -24.20
C SER A 279 -7.36 6.16 -25.12
N GLU A 280 -7.15 6.19 -26.43
CA GLU A 280 -8.20 6.41 -27.43
C GLU A 280 -9.05 5.13 -27.66
N VAL A 281 -8.48 3.94 -27.42
CA VAL A 281 -9.14 2.65 -27.67
C VAL A 281 -9.45 1.86 -26.41
N VAL A 282 -8.77 2.10 -25.29
CA VAL A 282 -8.96 1.36 -24.01
C VAL A 282 -9.31 2.30 -22.88
N GLY A 283 -10.45 2.05 -22.22
CA GLY A 283 -10.82 2.63 -20.93
C GLY A 283 -10.47 1.69 -19.80
N VAL A 284 -9.90 2.20 -18.71
CA VAL A 284 -9.54 1.39 -17.54
C VAL A 284 -10.01 2.05 -16.25
N VAL A 285 -10.69 1.27 -15.40
CA VAL A 285 -11.05 1.66 -14.03
C VAL A 285 -10.38 0.70 -13.06
N PRO A 286 -9.41 1.16 -12.25
CA PRO A 286 -8.74 0.32 -11.27
C PRO A 286 -9.62 0.08 -10.03
N GLN A 287 -9.25 -0.90 -9.22
CA GLN A 287 -9.93 -1.21 -7.97
C GLN A 287 -10.00 0.01 -7.04
N ASN A 288 -8.93 0.79 -6.90
CA ASN A 288 -8.96 2.09 -6.21
C ASN A 288 -9.07 3.23 -7.24
N PRO A 289 -10.23 3.90 -7.35
CA PRO A 289 -10.47 4.94 -8.36
C PRO A 289 -9.57 6.16 -8.20
N SER A 290 -9.04 6.43 -7.00
CA SER A 290 -8.17 7.58 -6.73
C SER A 290 -6.89 7.60 -7.58
N HIS A 291 -6.44 6.43 -8.05
CA HIS A 291 -5.29 6.31 -8.94
C HIS A 291 -5.54 6.88 -10.35
N SER A 292 -6.80 7.08 -10.73
CA SER A 292 -7.19 7.59 -12.06
C SER A 292 -7.21 9.13 -12.16
N PHE A 293 -7.03 9.84 -11.04
CA PHE A 293 -7.19 11.29 -11.00
C PHE A 293 -5.85 12.03 -11.05
N PHE A 294 -5.77 13.07 -11.91
CA PHE A 294 -4.55 13.79 -12.21
C PHE A 294 -4.73 15.31 -12.26
N ARG A 295 -5.95 15.82 -12.04
CA ARG A 295 -6.29 17.24 -12.08
C ARG A 295 -6.79 17.70 -10.71
N SER A 296 -6.85 19.03 -10.55
CA SER A 296 -7.25 19.69 -9.30
C SER A 296 -8.76 19.80 -9.12
N SER A 297 -9.56 19.61 -10.17
CA SER A 297 -11.03 19.63 -10.09
C SER A 297 -11.66 18.54 -10.94
N VAL A 298 -12.88 18.13 -10.59
CA VAL A 298 -13.70 17.20 -11.39
C VAL A 298 -13.93 17.78 -12.79
N ARG A 299 -14.20 19.09 -12.89
CA ARG A 299 -14.38 19.79 -14.15
C ARG A 299 -13.17 19.66 -15.08
N ASP A 300 -11.97 19.84 -14.54
CA ASP A 300 -10.74 19.69 -15.30
C ASP A 300 -10.45 18.24 -15.68
N GLU A 301 -10.85 17.26 -14.84
CA GLU A 301 -10.73 15.82 -15.18
C GLU A 301 -11.62 15.43 -16.35
N LEU A 302 -12.88 15.86 -16.35
CA LEU A 302 -13.86 15.56 -17.40
C LEU A 302 -13.64 16.34 -18.69
N GLY A 303 -12.77 17.37 -18.66
CA GLY A 303 -12.57 18.30 -19.78
C GLY A 303 -13.60 19.41 -19.78
N ARG A 304 -13.15 20.67 -19.75
CA ARG A 304 -14.01 21.85 -19.51
C ARG A 304 -15.21 21.96 -20.44
N GLU A 305 -15.05 21.55 -21.70
CA GLU A 305 -16.10 21.63 -22.72
C GLU A 305 -17.18 20.54 -22.55
N THR A 306 -16.79 19.37 -22.04
CA THR A 306 -17.66 18.18 -21.90
C THR A 306 -18.15 17.98 -20.48
N ALA A 307 -17.53 18.67 -19.52
CA ALA A 307 -17.72 18.41 -18.07
C ALA A 307 -19.19 18.43 -17.64
N GLU A 308 -19.98 19.41 -18.04
CA GLU A 308 -21.38 19.53 -17.62
C GLU A 308 -22.25 18.41 -18.20
N LYS A 309 -22.06 18.07 -19.49
CA LYS A 309 -22.79 17.00 -20.15
C LYS A 309 -22.49 15.64 -19.48
N VAL A 310 -21.22 15.35 -19.26
CA VAL A 310 -20.77 14.09 -18.65
C VAL A 310 -21.17 14.03 -17.16
N ALA A 311 -20.98 15.12 -16.41
CA ALA A 311 -21.35 15.19 -15.01
C ALA A 311 -22.87 14.95 -14.80
N LYS A 312 -23.71 15.47 -15.68
CA LYS A 312 -25.16 15.27 -15.61
C LYS A 312 -25.54 13.79 -15.77
N SER A 313 -24.91 13.07 -16.70
CA SER A 313 -25.19 11.63 -16.91
C SER A 313 -24.72 10.74 -15.78
N TRP A 314 -23.72 11.17 -15.01
CA TRP A 314 -23.15 10.40 -13.89
C TRP A 314 -23.53 10.93 -12.50
N GLY A 315 -24.42 11.93 -12.41
CA GLY A 315 -24.84 12.54 -11.13
C GLY A 315 -23.66 13.20 -10.36
N LEU A 316 -22.82 13.95 -11.09
CA LEU A 316 -21.62 14.62 -10.56
C LEU A 316 -21.70 16.15 -10.68
N THR A 317 -22.87 16.69 -11.02
CA THR A 317 -23.04 18.13 -11.35
C THR A 317 -22.66 19.02 -10.18
N ASP A 318 -23.08 18.67 -8.96
CA ASP A 318 -22.91 19.48 -7.75
C ASP A 318 -21.46 19.49 -7.22
N ILE A 319 -20.59 18.63 -7.76
CA ILE A 319 -19.22 18.45 -7.29
C ILE A 319 -18.16 18.79 -8.34
N LEU A 320 -18.54 19.46 -9.43
CA LEU A 320 -17.65 19.78 -10.55
C LEU A 320 -16.40 20.56 -10.13
N ASP A 321 -16.52 21.45 -9.17
CA ASP A 321 -15.44 22.32 -8.72
C ASP A 321 -14.65 21.73 -7.52
N HIS A 322 -15.05 20.56 -7.04
CA HIS A 322 -14.35 19.85 -5.96
C HIS A 322 -13.09 19.14 -6.48
N HIS A 323 -12.13 18.97 -5.57
CA HIS A 323 -10.95 18.17 -5.87
C HIS A 323 -11.34 16.67 -5.95
N PRO A 324 -10.94 15.90 -6.98
CA PRO A 324 -11.36 14.50 -7.14
C PRO A 324 -11.04 13.61 -5.94
N LEU A 325 -9.94 13.87 -5.22
CA LEU A 325 -9.56 13.11 -4.04
C LEU A 325 -10.36 13.48 -2.78
N SER A 326 -11.08 14.61 -2.75
CA SER A 326 -11.96 14.98 -1.63
C SER A 326 -13.34 14.32 -1.71
N LEU A 327 -13.65 13.67 -2.82
CA LEU A 327 -14.94 13.02 -3.06
C LEU A 327 -15.09 11.74 -2.24
N SER A 328 -16.34 11.37 -1.96
CA SER A 328 -16.65 10.05 -1.37
C SER A 328 -16.26 8.90 -2.30
N GLY A 329 -16.06 7.69 -1.77
CA GLY A 329 -15.66 6.52 -2.56
C GLY A 329 -16.60 6.26 -3.74
N GLY A 330 -17.91 6.35 -3.54
CA GLY A 330 -18.91 6.19 -4.60
C GLY A 330 -18.86 7.29 -5.66
N GLN A 331 -18.66 8.55 -5.26
CA GLN A 331 -18.47 9.66 -6.20
C GLN A 331 -17.17 9.50 -7.01
N GLN A 332 -16.07 9.08 -6.36
CA GLN A 332 -14.80 8.78 -7.04
C GLN A 332 -14.99 7.65 -8.06
N ARG A 333 -15.74 6.60 -7.71
CA ARG A 333 -16.02 5.48 -8.61
C ARG A 333 -16.80 5.95 -9.84
N ARG A 334 -17.87 6.73 -9.65
CA ARG A 334 -18.65 7.29 -10.75
C ARG A 334 -17.82 8.21 -11.66
N LEU A 335 -16.93 9.02 -11.07
CA LEU A 335 -16.01 9.85 -11.83
C LEU A 335 -15.03 9.00 -12.64
N ALA A 336 -14.44 7.95 -12.05
CA ALA A 336 -13.52 7.07 -12.76
C ALA A 336 -14.21 6.33 -13.93
N LEU A 337 -15.44 5.88 -13.74
CA LEU A 337 -16.27 5.29 -14.80
C LEU A 337 -16.57 6.29 -15.93
N ALA A 338 -16.98 7.51 -15.57
CA ALA A 338 -17.20 8.58 -16.53
C ALA A 338 -15.97 8.88 -17.40
N LEU A 339 -14.79 8.85 -16.76
CA LEU A 339 -13.50 9.09 -17.43
C LEU A 339 -13.04 7.93 -18.33
N ALA A 340 -13.45 6.70 -17.99
CA ALA A 340 -13.09 5.50 -18.73
C ALA A 340 -14.07 5.14 -19.85
N SER A 341 -15.27 5.73 -19.88
CA SER A 341 -16.34 5.44 -20.85
C SER A 341 -16.45 6.52 -21.93
N GLY A 342 -15.33 7.11 -22.37
CA GLY A 342 -15.30 8.17 -23.39
C GLY A 342 -15.75 7.70 -24.79
N GLU A 343 -15.96 8.68 -25.68
CA GLU A 343 -16.29 8.40 -27.10
C GLU A 343 -15.03 7.88 -27.83
N GLY A 344 -15.18 6.79 -28.61
CA GLY A 344 -14.11 6.19 -29.42
C GLY A 344 -13.45 4.94 -28.82
N GLN A 345 -13.65 4.65 -27.54
CA GLN A 345 -13.11 3.44 -26.94
C GLN A 345 -13.77 2.18 -27.49
N GLN A 346 -12.98 1.09 -27.61
CA GLN A 346 -13.40 -0.21 -28.13
C GLN A 346 -13.40 -1.27 -27.02
N LEU A 347 -12.57 -1.08 -25.99
CA LEU A 347 -12.45 -1.96 -24.83
C LEU A 347 -12.56 -1.16 -23.52
N LEU A 348 -13.39 -1.64 -22.61
CA LEU A 348 -13.48 -1.12 -21.24
C LEU A 348 -13.08 -2.22 -20.26
N VAL A 349 -12.06 -1.96 -19.46
CA VAL A 349 -11.56 -2.89 -18.44
C VAL A 349 -11.83 -2.32 -17.06
N LEU A 350 -12.55 -3.09 -16.24
CA LEU A 350 -13.00 -2.66 -14.91
C LEU A 350 -12.54 -3.66 -13.85
N ASP A 351 -11.94 -3.15 -12.79
CA ASP A 351 -11.53 -3.95 -11.64
C ASP A 351 -12.40 -3.59 -10.42
N GLU A 352 -13.23 -4.56 -9.98
CA GLU A 352 -14.21 -4.46 -8.90
C GLU A 352 -15.10 -3.20 -9.00
N PRO A 353 -15.85 -3.02 -10.11
CA PRO A 353 -16.55 -1.77 -10.38
C PRO A 353 -17.73 -1.47 -9.44
N SER A 354 -18.34 -2.47 -8.81
CA SER A 354 -19.46 -2.30 -7.86
C SER A 354 -19.03 -1.97 -6.44
N GLN A 355 -17.74 -2.11 -6.11
CA GLN A 355 -17.24 -1.86 -4.75
C GLN A 355 -17.49 -0.41 -4.31
N SER A 356 -17.98 -0.22 -3.08
CA SER A 356 -18.29 1.10 -2.48
C SER A 356 -19.38 1.92 -3.20
N LEU A 357 -20.17 1.30 -4.08
CA LEU A 357 -21.36 1.91 -4.66
C LEU A 357 -22.59 1.62 -3.78
N ASP A 358 -23.38 2.66 -3.52
CA ASP A 358 -24.72 2.51 -2.99
C ASP A 358 -25.67 1.92 -4.07
N ARG A 359 -26.90 1.59 -3.67
CA ARG A 359 -27.90 0.99 -4.57
C ARG A 359 -28.09 1.82 -5.84
N THR A 360 -28.23 3.12 -5.72
CA THR A 360 -28.42 4.04 -6.86
C THR A 360 -27.20 4.05 -7.78
N GLY A 361 -25.99 4.11 -7.22
CA GLY A 361 -24.75 4.04 -7.97
C GLY A 361 -24.57 2.71 -8.70
N ARG A 362 -25.00 1.61 -8.09
CA ARG A 362 -24.98 0.29 -8.72
C ARG A 362 -25.96 0.19 -9.88
N GLU A 363 -27.21 0.65 -9.71
CA GLU A 363 -28.20 0.71 -10.78
C GLU A 363 -27.70 1.54 -11.98
N GLN A 364 -27.08 2.68 -11.71
CA GLN A 364 -26.42 3.51 -12.74
C GLN A 364 -25.27 2.79 -13.43
N LEU A 365 -24.43 2.04 -12.70
CA LEU A 365 -23.35 1.24 -13.26
C LEU A 365 -23.90 0.21 -14.26
N VAL A 366 -24.92 -0.57 -13.87
CA VAL A 366 -25.56 -1.58 -14.74
C VAL A 366 -26.10 -0.96 -16.02
N VAL A 367 -26.85 0.13 -15.90
CA VAL A 367 -27.40 0.87 -17.06
C VAL A 367 -26.26 1.34 -17.96
N SER A 368 -25.23 1.97 -17.40
CA SER A 368 -24.12 2.53 -18.18
C SER A 368 -23.31 1.45 -18.91
N LEU A 369 -23.10 0.28 -18.29
CA LEU A 369 -22.37 -0.82 -18.92
C LEU A 369 -23.19 -1.49 -20.01
N ARG A 370 -24.51 -1.63 -19.84
CA ARG A 370 -25.40 -2.11 -20.89
C ARG A 370 -25.42 -1.16 -22.09
N ASP A 371 -25.59 0.13 -21.84
CA ASP A 371 -25.57 1.15 -22.90
C ASP A 371 -24.24 1.16 -23.65
N ALA A 372 -23.12 0.96 -22.93
CA ALA A 372 -21.79 0.86 -23.55
C ALA A 372 -21.70 -0.39 -24.44
N ALA A 373 -22.13 -1.54 -23.98
CA ALA A 373 -22.17 -2.77 -24.76
C ALA A 373 -23.11 -2.66 -25.99
N GLU A 374 -24.26 -2.03 -25.84
CA GLU A 374 -25.18 -1.76 -26.97
C GLU A 374 -24.55 -0.87 -28.04
N ARG A 375 -23.71 0.06 -27.67
CA ARG A 375 -22.90 0.87 -28.62
C ARG A 375 -21.79 0.09 -29.31
N GLY A 376 -21.52 -1.16 -28.89
CA GLY A 376 -20.50 -2.03 -29.43
C GLY A 376 -19.19 -2.06 -28.65
N LEU A 377 -19.12 -1.43 -27.46
CA LEU A 377 -17.96 -1.47 -26.61
C LEU A 377 -17.79 -2.86 -25.98
N ALA A 378 -16.63 -3.49 -26.13
CA ALA A 378 -16.29 -4.71 -25.43
C ALA A 378 -15.98 -4.39 -23.96
N VAL A 379 -16.54 -5.16 -23.02
CA VAL A 379 -16.37 -4.92 -21.59
C VAL A 379 -15.77 -6.15 -20.93
N VAL A 380 -14.64 -5.94 -20.20
CA VAL A 380 -14.03 -6.97 -19.34
C VAL A 380 -14.08 -6.46 -17.92
N LEU A 381 -14.76 -7.19 -17.03
CA LEU A 381 -14.84 -6.83 -15.62
C LEU A 381 -14.28 -7.95 -14.75
N ALA A 382 -13.35 -7.61 -13.86
CA ALA A 382 -12.91 -8.48 -12.78
C ALA A 382 -13.80 -8.20 -11.58
N THR A 383 -14.57 -9.20 -11.13
CA THR A 383 -15.49 -9.03 -9.99
C THR A 383 -15.82 -10.34 -9.30
N HIS A 384 -16.24 -10.23 -8.05
CA HIS A 384 -16.82 -11.32 -7.26
C HIS A 384 -18.33 -11.11 -7.01
N ASP A 385 -18.93 -10.04 -7.57
CA ASP A 385 -20.34 -9.69 -7.41
C ASP A 385 -21.22 -10.50 -8.38
N ASP A 386 -21.78 -11.63 -7.89
CA ASP A 386 -22.66 -12.53 -8.65
C ASP A 386 -23.88 -11.81 -9.21
N ALA A 387 -24.48 -10.95 -8.39
CA ALA A 387 -25.68 -10.23 -8.79
C ALA A 387 -25.39 -9.23 -9.92
N LEU A 388 -24.20 -8.60 -9.95
CA LEU A 388 -23.79 -7.74 -11.06
C LEU A 388 -23.58 -8.53 -12.35
N VAL A 389 -22.97 -9.72 -12.27
CA VAL A 389 -22.72 -10.61 -13.41
C VAL A 389 -24.05 -11.08 -14.01
N ASP A 390 -24.97 -11.52 -13.16
CA ASP A 390 -26.32 -11.96 -13.56
C ASP A 390 -27.12 -10.81 -14.20
N GLU A 391 -27.12 -9.64 -13.55
CA GLU A 391 -27.82 -8.46 -14.07
C GLU A 391 -27.30 -8.03 -15.43
N LEU A 392 -25.98 -8.08 -15.65
CA LEU A 392 -25.37 -7.72 -16.94
C LEU A 392 -25.53 -8.82 -18.00
N GLY A 393 -25.84 -10.06 -17.61
CA GLY A 393 -25.79 -11.22 -18.51
C GLY A 393 -24.39 -11.47 -19.06
N ALA A 394 -23.36 -11.24 -18.26
CA ALA A 394 -21.97 -11.33 -18.66
C ALA A 394 -21.54 -12.80 -18.88
N ARG A 395 -20.68 -13.04 -19.88
CA ARG A 395 -20.03 -14.35 -20.03
C ARG A 395 -18.95 -14.51 -18.98
N GLU A 396 -19.00 -15.58 -18.22
CA GLU A 396 -18.05 -15.85 -17.16
C GLU A 396 -16.80 -16.55 -17.67
N VAL A 397 -15.64 -16.11 -17.16
CA VAL A 397 -14.33 -16.75 -17.32
C VAL A 397 -13.76 -16.98 -15.92
N VAL A 398 -13.73 -18.24 -15.50
CA VAL A 398 -13.30 -18.61 -14.15
C VAL A 398 -11.82 -18.91 -14.14
N LEU A 399 -11.07 -18.15 -13.33
CA LEU A 399 -9.64 -18.38 -13.06
C LEU A 399 -9.50 -19.36 -11.89
N PRO A 400 -8.70 -20.43 -12.04
CA PRO A 400 -8.43 -21.36 -10.95
C PRO A 400 -7.61 -20.68 -9.84
N PRO A 401 -7.69 -21.20 -8.60
CA PRO A 401 -6.83 -20.71 -7.53
C PRO A 401 -5.36 -20.94 -7.89
N VAL A 402 -4.55 -19.88 -7.77
CA VAL A 402 -3.10 -20.01 -7.93
C VAL A 402 -2.56 -20.64 -6.65
N ALA A 403 -1.87 -21.79 -6.76
CA ALA A 403 -1.21 -22.41 -5.63
C ALA A 403 -0.29 -21.38 -4.96
N ALA A 404 -0.52 -21.11 -3.67
CA ALA A 404 0.33 -20.25 -2.88
C ALA A 404 1.75 -20.84 -2.91
N GLY A 405 2.58 -20.33 -3.81
CA GLY A 405 3.98 -20.75 -3.86
C GLY A 405 4.62 -20.28 -2.58
N GLN A 406 5.26 -21.21 -1.88
CA GLN A 406 6.07 -20.88 -0.71
C GLN A 406 6.99 -19.70 -1.08
N ALA A 407 6.85 -18.60 -0.36
CA ALA A 407 7.78 -17.49 -0.51
C ALA A 407 9.21 -18.05 -0.40
N PRO A 408 10.16 -17.67 -1.27
CA PRO A 408 11.49 -18.22 -1.22
C PRO A 408 12.05 -18.00 0.18
N VAL A 409 12.33 -19.10 0.89
CA VAL A 409 12.95 -19.09 2.21
C VAL A 409 14.28 -18.36 2.06
N ARG A 410 14.36 -17.13 2.53
CA ARG A 410 15.61 -16.37 2.48
C ARG A 410 16.61 -17.04 3.40
N PRO A 411 17.81 -17.36 2.93
CA PRO A 411 18.82 -17.94 3.79
C PRO A 411 19.08 -17.03 4.99
N THR A 412 19.03 -17.58 6.20
CA THR A 412 19.29 -16.83 7.44
C THR A 412 20.76 -16.37 7.47
N SER A 413 20.96 -15.10 7.73
CA SER A 413 22.27 -14.48 7.87
C SER A 413 22.58 -14.21 9.35
N ALA A 414 23.86 -14.05 9.69
CA ALA A 414 24.27 -13.58 11.01
C ALA A 414 23.65 -12.20 11.36
N LEU A 415 23.42 -11.36 10.34
CA LEU A 415 22.77 -10.05 10.48
C LEU A 415 21.31 -10.18 10.96
N ASP A 416 20.59 -11.23 10.52
CA ASP A 416 19.18 -11.44 10.93
C ASP A 416 19.07 -11.74 12.44
N LYS A 417 20.15 -12.21 13.04
CA LYS A 417 20.22 -12.57 14.46
C LYS A 417 20.83 -11.46 15.34
N GLY A 418 21.52 -10.48 14.72
CA GLY A 418 22.14 -9.36 15.41
C GLY A 418 21.13 -8.37 15.98
N ASN A 419 21.46 -7.75 17.12
CA ASN A 419 20.65 -6.66 17.66
C ASN A 419 20.80 -5.42 16.78
N PRO A 420 19.70 -4.75 16.38
CA PRO A 420 19.76 -3.57 15.52
C PRO A 420 20.62 -2.43 16.04
N LEU A 421 20.63 -2.18 17.36
CA LEU A 421 21.48 -1.13 17.96
C LEU A 421 22.96 -1.50 17.95
N ALA A 422 23.28 -2.79 18.08
CA ALA A 422 24.67 -3.24 17.95
C ALA A 422 25.19 -3.06 16.51
N LEU A 423 24.34 -3.37 15.52
CA LEU A 423 24.65 -3.13 14.10
C LEU A 423 24.79 -1.62 13.80
N LEU A 424 23.93 -0.79 14.40
CA LEU A 424 24.04 0.68 14.31
C LEU A 424 25.37 1.16 14.89
N GLY A 425 25.73 0.69 16.09
CA GLY A 425 27.01 1.00 16.71
C GLY A 425 28.22 0.57 15.85
N ALA A 426 28.15 -0.64 15.27
CA ALA A 426 29.16 -1.15 14.37
C ALA A 426 29.37 -0.30 13.10
N ALA A 427 28.31 0.38 12.62
CA ALA A 427 28.38 1.30 11.48
C ALA A 427 28.80 2.72 11.90
N LEU A 428 28.28 3.24 13.02
CA LEU A 428 28.49 4.63 13.45
C LEU A 428 29.88 4.88 14.05
N ILE A 429 30.41 3.93 14.82
CA ILE A 429 31.72 4.13 15.50
C ILE A 429 32.83 4.38 14.49
N PRO A 430 33.05 3.52 13.46
CA PRO A 430 34.08 3.81 12.45
C PRO A 430 33.74 5.05 11.63
N ALA A 431 32.48 5.37 11.39
CA ALA A 431 32.07 6.58 10.69
C ALA A 431 32.50 7.84 11.47
N LEU A 432 32.22 7.88 12.78
CA LEU A 432 32.64 8.99 13.66
C LEU A 432 34.19 9.12 13.74
N ALA A 433 34.90 7.98 13.82
CA ALA A 433 36.35 7.98 13.79
C ALA A 433 36.90 8.57 12.48
N LEU A 434 36.33 8.20 11.33
CA LEU A 434 36.73 8.71 10.02
C LEU A 434 36.35 10.18 9.79
N LEU A 435 35.33 10.71 10.49
CA LEU A 435 35.00 12.14 10.43
C LEU A 435 36.06 13.04 11.13
N SER A 436 36.90 12.48 12.01
CA SER A 436 37.95 13.24 12.71
C SER A 436 39.19 13.53 11.87
N THR A 437 39.34 12.88 10.70
CA THR A 437 40.59 12.99 9.90
C THR A 437 40.26 13.12 8.39
N ILE A 438 41.14 13.86 7.66
CA ILE A 438 41.05 13.98 6.19
C ILE A 438 42.39 13.50 5.60
N ASP A 439 42.55 12.21 5.46
CA ASP A 439 43.72 11.60 4.86
C ASP A 439 43.38 10.38 4.02
N LEU A 440 44.29 10.03 3.10
CA LEU A 440 44.10 8.92 2.17
C LEU A 440 44.31 7.56 2.89
N VAL A 441 45.17 7.50 3.90
CA VAL A 441 45.51 6.24 4.54
C VAL A 441 44.39 5.73 5.41
N SER A 442 43.79 6.57 6.26
CA SER A 442 42.65 6.16 7.10
C SER A 442 41.47 5.71 6.25
N ALA A 443 41.13 6.47 5.19
CA ALA A 443 40.06 6.12 4.28
C ALA A 443 40.32 4.82 3.52
N GLY A 444 41.55 4.65 3.02
CA GLY A 444 41.99 3.44 2.30
C GLY A 444 41.95 2.17 3.15
N VAL A 445 42.49 2.25 4.38
CA VAL A 445 42.46 1.15 5.36
C VAL A 445 41.03 0.77 5.74
N ALA A 446 40.18 1.78 5.99
CA ALA A 446 38.78 1.54 6.30
C ALA A 446 38.05 0.82 5.16
N VAL A 447 38.21 1.27 3.90
CA VAL A 447 37.62 0.61 2.72
C VAL A 447 38.14 -0.83 2.58
N ALA A 448 39.45 -1.06 2.79
CA ALA A 448 40.05 -2.39 2.72
C ALA A 448 39.46 -3.34 3.78
N LEU A 449 39.36 -2.89 5.04
CA LEU A 449 38.80 -3.67 6.15
C LEU A 449 37.30 -3.97 5.94
N VAL A 450 36.51 -2.96 5.54
CA VAL A 450 35.11 -3.14 5.21
C VAL A 450 34.97 -4.08 4.02
N GLY A 451 35.77 -3.91 2.96
CA GLY A 451 35.78 -4.76 1.77
C GLY A 451 36.09 -6.22 2.09
N ALA A 452 37.05 -6.47 2.99
CA ALA A 452 37.37 -7.81 3.47
C ALA A 452 36.20 -8.46 4.26
N GLY A 453 35.40 -7.65 4.95
CA GLY A 453 34.18 -8.10 5.66
C GLY A 453 33.00 -8.39 4.77
N VAL A 454 32.92 -7.77 3.58
CA VAL A 454 31.78 -7.91 2.65
C VAL A 454 31.45 -9.38 2.31
N PRO A 455 32.40 -10.27 1.94
CA PRO A 455 32.08 -11.65 1.60
C PRO A 455 31.47 -12.45 2.76
N LEU A 456 31.78 -12.06 4.01
CA LEU A 456 31.24 -12.70 5.22
C LEU A 456 29.83 -12.20 5.54
N ILE A 457 29.58 -10.91 5.34
CA ILE A 457 28.36 -10.20 5.75
C ILE A 457 27.33 -10.21 4.63
N ALA A 458 27.74 -10.03 3.37
CA ALA A 458 26.86 -9.91 2.22
C ALA A 458 26.28 -11.25 1.73
N ARG A 459 26.68 -12.39 2.31
CA ARG A 459 26.08 -13.71 1.95
C ARG A 459 24.57 -13.67 2.15
N GLY A 460 23.83 -13.83 1.05
CA GLY A 460 22.36 -13.75 1.03
C GLY A 460 21.78 -12.33 0.96
N VAL A 461 22.59 -11.28 0.81
CA VAL A 461 22.08 -9.92 0.47
C VAL A 461 21.93 -9.83 -1.05
N SER A 462 20.70 -9.99 -1.51
CA SER A 462 20.38 -9.85 -2.94
C SER A 462 20.60 -8.41 -3.40
N ARG A 463 21.24 -8.25 -4.57
CA ARG A 463 21.43 -6.96 -5.25
C ARG A 463 22.17 -5.89 -4.38
N TRP A 464 23.08 -6.29 -3.52
CA TRP A 464 23.82 -5.33 -2.69
C TRP A 464 24.56 -4.28 -3.53
N GLY A 465 25.08 -4.65 -4.70
CA GLY A 465 25.72 -3.73 -5.64
C GLY A 465 24.78 -2.61 -6.09
N VAL A 466 23.51 -2.91 -6.35
CA VAL A 466 22.51 -1.89 -6.69
C VAL A 466 22.22 -0.96 -5.50
N ARG A 467 22.23 -1.50 -4.28
CA ARG A 467 22.03 -0.71 -3.06
C ARG A 467 23.21 0.21 -2.75
N MET A 468 24.41 -0.17 -3.20
CA MET A 468 25.61 0.66 -3.10
C MET A 468 25.65 1.79 -4.13
N LEU A 469 24.85 1.72 -5.20
CA LEU A 469 24.88 2.69 -6.28
C LEU A 469 24.74 4.16 -5.83
N PRO A 470 23.82 4.53 -4.93
CA PRO A 470 23.74 5.91 -4.42
C PRO A 470 25.04 6.37 -3.71
N VAL A 471 25.66 5.48 -2.92
CA VAL A 471 26.94 5.76 -2.23
C VAL A 471 28.05 5.97 -3.25
N LEU A 472 28.15 5.12 -4.27
CA LEU A 472 29.14 5.23 -5.34
C LEU A 472 28.95 6.49 -6.18
N LEU A 473 27.69 6.85 -6.51
CA LEU A 473 27.39 8.08 -7.23
C LEU A 473 27.74 9.32 -6.40
N ALA A 474 27.38 9.34 -5.10
CA ALA A 474 27.74 10.44 -4.21
C ALA A 474 29.25 10.57 -4.05
N SER A 475 29.97 9.46 -3.90
CA SER A 475 31.43 9.39 -3.86
C SER A 475 32.06 9.96 -5.13
N GLY A 476 31.61 9.50 -6.31
CA GLY A 476 32.11 9.97 -7.60
C GLY A 476 31.84 11.46 -7.86
N PHE A 477 30.62 11.92 -7.55
CA PHE A 477 30.26 13.33 -7.71
C PHE A 477 31.09 14.23 -6.78
N SER A 478 31.26 13.82 -5.49
CA SER A 478 32.10 14.54 -4.54
C SER A 478 33.57 14.56 -4.99
N ALA A 479 34.10 13.44 -5.48
CA ALA A 479 35.45 13.36 -6.01
C ALA A 479 35.69 14.33 -7.17
N ILE A 480 34.78 14.35 -8.14
CA ILE A 480 34.85 15.27 -9.29
C ILE A 480 34.82 16.72 -8.80
N THR A 481 33.90 17.06 -7.89
CA THR A 481 33.79 18.43 -7.38
C THR A 481 35.06 18.86 -6.66
N ILE A 482 35.63 18.01 -5.81
CA ILE A 482 36.85 18.32 -5.06
C ILE A 482 38.09 18.36 -5.99
N ALA A 483 38.16 17.48 -6.98
CA ALA A 483 39.27 17.50 -7.95
C ALA A 483 39.29 18.80 -8.77
N LEU A 484 38.12 19.39 -9.06
CA LEU A 484 38.03 20.61 -9.88
C LEU A 484 38.09 21.89 -9.06
N TYR A 485 37.65 21.88 -7.80
CA TYR A 485 37.48 23.08 -6.96
C TYR A 485 38.12 22.96 -5.59
N GLY A 486 38.83 21.87 -5.30
CA GLY A 486 39.50 21.66 -4.03
C GLY A 486 40.75 22.54 -3.90
N GLU A 487 41.25 22.64 -2.65
CA GLU A 487 42.45 23.40 -2.34
C GLU A 487 43.64 22.90 -3.18
N SER A 488 44.27 23.83 -3.90
CA SER A 488 45.39 23.54 -4.78
C SER A 488 46.71 23.48 -3.98
N SER A 489 47.41 22.34 -4.07
CA SER A 489 48.74 22.16 -3.50
C SER A 489 49.57 21.20 -4.33
N GLY A 490 50.90 21.34 -4.30
CA GLY A 490 51.82 20.53 -5.11
C GLY A 490 51.83 20.93 -6.58
N VAL A 491 52.06 19.96 -7.46
CA VAL A 491 52.16 20.20 -8.91
C VAL A 491 50.78 20.51 -9.51
N MET A 492 50.70 21.63 -10.23
CA MET A 492 49.49 22.02 -10.99
C MET A 492 49.46 21.27 -12.32
N PHE A 493 48.37 20.53 -12.60
CA PHE A 493 48.18 19.81 -13.87
C PHE A 493 47.32 20.59 -14.86
N PHE A 494 46.34 21.34 -14.37
CA PHE A 494 45.43 22.11 -15.20
C PHE A 494 44.84 23.29 -14.43
N GLU A 495 44.80 24.48 -15.09
CA GLU A 495 44.19 25.69 -14.55
C GLU A 495 43.36 26.39 -15.61
N TRP A 496 42.05 26.59 -15.38
CA TRP A 496 41.16 27.33 -16.22
C TRP A 496 40.06 28.02 -15.41
N GLY A 497 40.22 29.30 -15.22
CA GLY A 497 39.31 30.13 -14.43
C GLY A 497 39.19 29.66 -12.98
N LEU A 498 38.02 29.17 -12.57
CA LEU A 498 37.78 28.62 -11.22
C LEU A 498 38.17 27.14 -11.08
N VAL A 499 38.50 26.48 -12.17
CA VAL A 499 38.88 25.06 -12.16
C VAL A 499 40.40 24.97 -12.01
N GLN A 500 40.85 24.34 -10.92
CA GLN A 500 42.27 24.13 -10.61
C GLN A 500 42.50 22.66 -10.24
N VAL A 501 43.17 21.92 -11.10
CA VAL A 501 43.53 20.52 -10.85
C VAL A 501 44.98 20.43 -10.46
N SER A 502 45.23 20.02 -9.21
CA SER A 502 46.56 19.87 -8.64
C SER A 502 46.73 18.48 -8.01
N GLU A 503 47.96 18.13 -7.67
CA GLU A 503 48.27 16.89 -6.95
C GLU A 503 47.51 16.81 -5.62
N GLY A 504 47.44 17.93 -4.88
CA GLY A 504 46.71 18.02 -3.63
C GLY A 504 45.20 17.89 -3.81
N SER A 505 44.59 18.56 -4.82
CA SER A 505 43.17 18.45 -5.09
C SER A 505 42.75 17.03 -5.50
N LEU A 506 43.59 16.32 -6.26
CA LEU A 506 43.34 14.91 -6.65
C LEU A 506 43.46 13.96 -5.45
N SER A 507 44.49 14.15 -4.58
CA SER A 507 44.66 13.32 -3.40
C SER A 507 43.49 13.52 -2.40
N LEU A 508 43.06 14.77 -2.19
CA LEU A 508 41.88 15.11 -1.38
C LEU A 508 40.59 14.55 -1.96
N ALA A 509 40.42 14.61 -3.28
CA ALA A 509 39.28 14.03 -3.95
C ALA A 509 39.20 12.52 -3.75
N LEU A 510 40.33 11.81 -3.91
CA LEU A 510 40.43 10.37 -3.68
C LEU A 510 40.18 10.00 -2.23
N ALA A 511 40.77 10.72 -1.28
CA ALA A 511 40.59 10.52 0.16
C ALA A 511 39.09 10.69 0.54
N THR A 512 38.44 11.74 0.04
CA THR A 512 37.01 11.99 0.30
C THR A 512 36.11 10.93 -0.35
N ALA A 513 36.43 10.51 -1.57
CA ALA A 513 35.69 9.44 -2.24
C ALA A 513 35.75 8.13 -1.45
N LEU A 514 36.93 7.71 -1.05
CA LEU A 514 37.11 6.50 -0.25
C LEU A 514 36.43 6.63 1.11
N ARG A 515 36.45 7.81 1.74
CA ARG A 515 35.74 8.05 3.00
C ARG A 515 34.22 7.89 2.86
N ILE A 516 33.61 8.45 1.82
CA ILE A 516 32.17 8.30 1.56
C ILE A 516 31.81 6.82 1.41
N ILE A 517 32.67 6.04 0.73
CA ILE A 517 32.48 4.59 0.59
C ILE A 517 32.68 3.89 1.96
N ALA A 518 33.71 4.24 2.71
CA ALA A 518 34.02 3.63 4.00
C ALA A 518 32.90 3.83 5.03
N ILE A 519 32.26 5.00 5.04
CA ILE A 519 31.13 5.33 5.92
C ILE A 519 29.82 4.70 5.39
N GLY A 520 29.57 4.82 4.09
CA GLY A 520 28.30 4.39 3.49
C GLY A 520 28.17 2.87 3.35
N ALA A 521 29.25 2.15 3.04
CA ALA A 521 29.19 0.72 2.80
C ALA A 521 28.77 -0.09 4.05
N PRO A 522 29.32 0.12 5.26
CA PRO A 522 28.85 -0.55 6.47
C PRO A 522 27.39 -0.26 6.77
N ALA A 523 26.96 1.01 6.64
CA ALA A 523 25.58 1.39 6.86
C ALA A 523 24.63 0.62 5.92
N VAL A 524 24.88 0.63 4.60
CA VAL A 524 24.09 -0.10 3.62
C VAL A 524 24.09 -1.61 3.87
N LEU A 525 25.24 -2.21 4.18
CA LEU A 525 25.34 -3.66 4.40
C LEU A 525 24.64 -4.11 5.67
N LEU A 526 24.91 -3.46 6.80
CA LEU A 526 24.40 -3.87 8.10
C LEU A 526 22.89 -3.62 8.21
N PHE A 527 22.40 -2.48 7.68
CA PHE A 527 20.97 -2.16 7.72
C PHE A 527 20.16 -2.80 6.61
N SER A 528 20.78 -3.38 5.58
CA SER A 528 20.05 -3.97 4.45
C SER A 528 19.07 -5.09 4.83
N ARG A 529 19.25 -5.70 5.99
CA ARG A 529 18.44 -6.82 6.52
C ARG A 529 17.82 -6.56 7.89
N VAL A 530 18.03 -5.38 8.45
CA VAL A 530 17.39 -5.00 9.71
C VAL A 530 15.90 -4.79 9.47
N ASP A 531 15.08 -5.52 10.23
CA ASP A 531 13.64 -5.34 10.25
C ASP A 531 13.31 -4.06 11.03
N ALA A 532 12.51 -3.17 10.42
CA ALA A 532 12.14 -1.90 11.03
C ALA A 532 11.43 -2.07 12.37
N THR A 533 10.61 -3.14 12.52
CA THR A 533 9.95 -3.45 13.80
C THR A 533 10.95 -3.82 14.89
N ARG A 534 11.95 -4.68 14.57
CA ARG A 534 13.02 -5.03 15.51
C ARG A 534 13.88 -3.83 15.90
N PHE A 535 14.09 -2.90 14.96
CA PHE A 535 14.82 -1.65 15.24
C PHE A 535 14.02 -0.75 16.17
N ALA A 536 12.72 -0.62 15.95
CA ALA A 536 11.80 0.10 16.82
C ALA A 536 11.77 -0.51 18.25
N ASP A 537 11.67 -1.84 18.35
CA ASP A 537 11.73 -2.55 19.64
C ASP A 537 13.05 -2.28 20.39
N ALA A 538 14.17 -2.29 19.69
CA ALA A 538 15.46 -2.00 20.29
C ALA A 538 15.59 -0.54 20.74
N LEU A 539 15.07 0.42 19.97
CA LEU A 539 15.05 1.83 20.33
C LEU A 539 14.20 2.10 21.58
N SER A 540 13.00 1.52 21.65
CA SER A 540 12.10 1.73 22.79
C SER A 540 12.59 1.03 24.06
N GLN A 541 12.98 -0.26 23.96
CA GLN A 541 13.28 -1.08 25.12
C GLN A 541 14.71 -0.89 25.66
N GLN A 542 15.70 -0.65 24.78
CA GLN A 542 17.10 -0.56 25.15
C GLN A 542 17.62 0.88 25.19
N ALA A 543 17.32 1.68 24.16
CA ALA A 543 17.69 3.09 24.12
C ALA A 543 16.71 4.00 24.89
N ARG A 544 15.59 3.44 25.39
CA ARG A 544 14.53 4.17 26.12
C ARG A 544 14.02 5.40 25.36
N ALA A 545 13.99 5.31 24.03
CA ALA A 545 13.38 6.36 23.21
C ALA A 545 11.88 6.45 23.48
N PRO A 546 11.26 7.66 23.39
CA PRO A 546 9.83 7.82 23.59
C PRO A 546 9.02 6.93 22.66
N GLU A 547 8.18 6.04 23.22
CA GLU A 547 7.49 5.00 22.48
C GLU A 547 6.58 5.55 21.37
N ASN A 548 5.87 6.64 21.65
CA ASN A 548 4.99 7.28 20.67
C ASN A 548 5.78 7.78 19.45
N PHE A 549 6.99 8.29 19.66
CA PHE A 549 7.87 8.72 18.56
C PHE A 549 8.39 7.54 17.74
N VAL A 550 8.84 6.48 18.42
CA VAL A 550 9.36 5.26 17.77
C VAL A 550 8.28 4.57 16.94
N VAL A 551 7.09 4.39 17.51
CA VAL A 551 5.97 3.74 16.84
C VAL A 551 5.41 4.62 15.72
N GLY A 552 5.31 5.92 15.92
CA GLY A 552 4.94 6.87 14.87
C GLY A 552 5.92 6.84 13.69
N GLY A 553 7.23 6.78 13.98
CA GLY A 553 8.26 6.60 12.96
C GLY A 553 8.14 5.28 12.20
N LEU A 554 7.84 4.18 12.90
CA LEU A 554 7.60 2.87 12.29
C LEU A 554 6.37 2.89 11.37
N ALA A 555 5.28 3.50 11.81
CA ALA A 555 4.07 3.69 11.01
C ALA A 555 4.34 4.53 9.76
N GLY A 556 5.15 5.60 9.90
CA GLY A 556 5.60 6.43 8.78
C GLY A 556 6.44 5.66 7.75
N LEU A 557 7.39 4.81 8.20
CA LEU A 557 8.17 3.94 7.31
C LEU A 557 7.26 2.96 6.55
N ARG A 558 6.26 2.41 7.22
CA ARG A 558 5.30 1.52 6.58
C ARG A 558 4.44 2.21 5.54
N LEU A 559 3.98 3.42 5.83
CA LEU A 559 3.25 4.23 4.86
C LEU A 559 4.05 4.40 3.56
N PHE A 560 5.37 4.54 3.68
CA PHE A 560 6.25 4.63 2.52
C PHE A 560 6.21 3.36 1.64
N ASP A 561 6.18 2.17 2.25
CA ASP A 561 6.07 0.89 1.52
C ASP A 561 4.73 0.78 0.78
N VAL A 562 3.62 1.22 1.40
CA VAL A 562 2.29 1.21 0.80
C VAL A 562 2.22 2.19 -0.37
N VAL A 563 2.74 3.40 -0.19
CA VAL A 563 2.81 4.43 -1.23
C VAL A 563 3.71 4.00 -2.40
N ALA A 564 4.80 3.27 -2.12
CA ALA A 564 5.65 2.70 -3.17
C ALA A 564 4.90 1.67 -4.04
N GLY A 565 4.00 0.87 -3.44
CA GLY A 565 3.11 -0.05 -4.17
C GLY A 565 2.11 0.68 -5.08
N ASP A 566 1.57 1.81 -4.63
CA ASP A 566 0.65 2.63 -5.43
C ASP A 566 1.31 3.25 -6.67
N ARG A 567 2.62 3.45 -6.62
CA ARG A 567 3.37 3.98 -7.76
C ARG A 567 3.18 3.12 -9.00
N GLU A 568 3.21 1.81 -8.88
CA GLU A 568 3.06 0.87 -9.99
C GLU A 568 1.67 1.01 -10.64
N VAL A 569 0.61 0.93 -9.84
CA VAL A 569 -0.77 1.09 -10.32
C VAL A 569 -0.97 2.47 -10.97
N ARG A 570 -0.37 3.49 -10.39
CA ARG A 570 -0.44 4.84 -10.93
C ARG A 570 0.31 4.98 -12.25
N GLU A 571 1.44 4.33 -12.44
CA GLU A 571 2.15 4.31 -13.72
C GLU A 571 1.27 3.66 -14.81
N TRP A 572 0.53 2.60 -14.48
CA TRP A 572 -0.46 2.02 -15.38
C TRP A 572 -1.57 3.01 -15.74
N MET A 573 -2.11 3.73 -14.74
CA MET A 573 -3.16 4.71 -14.98
C MET A 573 -2.67 5.94 -15.75
N VAL A 574 -1.44 6.40 -15.55
CA VAL A 574 -0.81 7.45 -16.38
C VAL A 574 -0.75 7.02 -17.85
N ARG A 575 -0.43 5.75 -18.11
CA ARG A 575 -0.41 5.18 -19.46
C ARG A 575 -1.83 5.04 -20.02
N ALA A 576 -2.77 4.46 -19.26
CA ALA A 576 -4.17 4.29 -19.66
C ALA A 576 -4.89 5.61 -19.96
N ARG A 577 -4.45 6.72 -19.33
CA ARG A 577 -5.01 8.07 -19.51
C ARG A 577 -4.24 8.91 -20.55
N GLY A 578 -3.40 8.30 -21.38
CA GLY A 578 -2.69 8.98 -22.48
C GLY A 578 -1.64 10.01 -22.03
N ARG A 579 -1.13 9.88 -20.78
CA ARG A 579 -0.19 10.85 -20.20
C ARG A 579 1.24 10.32 -20.08
N GLY A 580 1.48 9.06 -20.45
CA GLY A 580 2.78 8.41 -20.32
C GLY A 580 3.85 8.97 -21.25
N ASP A 581 3.47 9.59 -22.34
CA ASP A 581 4.38 10.14 -23.37
C ASP A 581 4.91 11.55 -23.04
N ARG A 582 4.58 12.10 -21.88
CA ARG A 582 5.05 13.42 -21.43
C ARG A 582 6.49 13.36 -20.94
N GLY A 583 7.21 14.50 -21.07
CA GLY A 583 8.60 14.62 -20.62
C GLY A 583 8.81 14.14 -19.16
N VAL A 584 9.93 13.46 -18.92
CA VAL A 584 10.25 12.75 -17.66
C VAL A 584 10.09 13.66 -16.44
N VAL A 585 10.60 14.89 -16.46
CA VAL A 585 10.55 15.82 -15.32
C VAL A 585 9.10 16.15 -14.94
N ARG A 586 8.25 16.51 -15.89
CA ARG A 586 6.85 16.85 -15.63
C ARG A 586 6.05 15.65 -15.12
N ARG A 587 6.37 14.46 -15.60
CA ARG A 587 5.80 13.20 -15.13
C ARG A 587 6.19 12.92 -13.69
N VAL A 588 7.49 13.04 -13.35
CA VAL A 588 8.00 12.82 -12.00
C VAL A 588 7.35 13.78 -11.00
N VAL A 589 7.29 15.08 -11.32
CA VAL A 589 6.66 16.08 -10.43
C VAL A 589 5.16 15.80 -10.23
N SER A 590 4.43 15.47 -11.29
CA SER A 590 3.00 15.15 -11.18
C SER A 590 2.75 13.89 -10.33
N VAL A 591 3.56 12.85 -10.54
CA VAL A 591 3.46 11.60 -9.75
C VAL A 591 3.81 11.86 -8.29
N ALA A 592 4.90 12.58 -8.02
CA ALA A 592 5.34 12.91 -6.66
C ALA A 592 4.28 13.72 -5.89
N PHE A 593 3.69 14.73 -6.52
CA PHE A 593 2.63 15.53 -5.87
C PHE A 593 1.42 14.69 -5.48
N THR A 594 0.95 13.81 -6.36
CA THR A 594 -0.22 12.99 -6.01
C THR A 594 0.11 11.92 -4.97
N ILE A 595 1.31 11.33 -5.05
CA ILE A 595 1.80 10.42 -4.01
C ILE A 595 1.82 11.13 -2.65
N PHE A 596 2.26 12.39 -2.61
CA PHE A 596 2.26 13.20 -1.40
C PHE A 596 0.86 13.43 -0.83
N VAL A 597 -0.12 13.78 -1.67
CA VAL A 597 -1.53 13.96 -1.24
C VAL A 597 -2.14 12.65 -0.73
N LEU A 598 -1.88 11.52 -1.42
CA LEU A 598 -2.34 10.21 -0.98
C LEU A 598 -1.68 9.79 0.34
N ALA A 599 -0.40 10.10 0.51
CA ALA A 599 0.32 9.83 1.76
C ALA A 599 -0.28 10.58 2.95
N ILE A 600 -0.63 11.87 2.79
CA ILE A 600 -1.30 12.64 3.84
C ILE A 600 -2.65 12.02 4.19
N ARG A 601 -3.48 11.69 3.20
CA ARG A 601 -4.79 11.08 3.43
C ARG A 601 -4.68 9.73 4.17
N ARG A 602 -3.76 8.88 3.74
CA ARG A 602 -3.51 7.58 4.40
C ARG A 602 -2.94 7.72 5.80
N SER A 603 -2.11 8.74 6.03
CA SER A 603 -1.60 9.03 7.36
C SER A 603 -2.73 9.31 8.35
N TYR A 604 -3.77 10.03 7.92
CA TYR A 604 -4.94 10.30 8.76
C TYR A 604 -5.72 9.00 9.07
N SER A 605 -6.00 8.17 8.05
CA SER A 605 -6.68 6.88 8.25
C SER A 605 -5.86 5.94 9.15
N LEU A 606 -4.53 5.92 8.97
CA LEU A 606 -3.63 5.12 9.80
C LEU A 606 -3.60 5.62 11.25
N ALA A 607 -3.57 6.94 11.46
CA ALA A 607 -3.63 7.54 12.80
C ALA A 607 -4.93 7.14 13.52
N MET A 608 -6.08 7.26 12.86
CA MET A 608 -7.36 6.81 13.40
C MET A 608 -7.36 5.31 13.74
N ALA A 609 -6.77 4.48 12.87
CA ALA A 609 -6.65 3.04 13.13
C ALA A 609 -5.74 2.72 14.32
N MET A 610 -4.67 3.49 14.51
CA MET A 610 -3.78 3.36 15.68
C MET A 610 -4.48 3.80 16.96
N GLU A 611 -5.21 4.90 16.95
CA GLU A 611 -6.00 5.37 18.10
C GLU A 611 -7.12 4.40 18.46
N ALA A 612 -7.81 3.83 17.47
CA ALA A 612 -8.78 2.77 17.67
C ALA A 612 -8.21 1.52 18.37
N ARG A 613 -6.88 1.33 18.25
CA ARG A 613 -6.10 0.30 18.93
C ARG A 613 -5.38 0.82 20.16
N ALA A 614 -5.97 1.80 20.85
CA ALA A 614 -5.50 2.37 22.10
C ALA A 614 -4.10 3.04 22.07
N PHE A 615 -3.59 3.40 20.87
CA PHE A 615 -2.34 4.14 20.74
C PHE A 615 -2.47 5.54 21.37
N GLY A 616 -1.49 5.96 22.16
CA GLY A 616 -1.50 7.26 22.82
C GLY A 616 -2.34 7.38 24.11
N LEU A 617 -3.14 6.37 24.47
CA LEU A 617 -3.91 6.38 25.71
C LEU A 617 -3.03 6.25 26.96
N ASN A 618 -1.98 5.45 26.88
CA ASN A 618 -1.04 5.19 27.97
C ASN A 618 0.35 5.75 27.62
N LYS A 619 1.09 6.22 28.64
CA LYS A 619 2.48 6.70 28.46
C LYS A 619 3.48 5.57 28.27
N SER A 620 3.14 4.35 28.67
CA SER A 620 3.94 3.13 28.52
C SER A 620 3.07 2.07 27.88
N ARG A 621 3.70 1.09 27.21
CA ARG A 621 3.05 -0.08 26.63
C ARG A 621 3.76 -1.36 27.09
N THR A 622 3.09 -2.49 26.99
CA THR A 622 3.72 -3.79 27.13
C THR A 622 4.34 -4.21 25.80
N HIS A 623 5.26 -5.14 25.81
CA HIS A 623 5.95 -5.59 24.61
C HIS A 623 5.69 -7.07 24.36
N PHE A 624 5.13 -7.39 23.19
CA PHE A 624 4.94 -8.75 22.70
C PHE A 624 6.28 -9.44 22.46
N ARG A 625 7.25 -8.67 21.92
CA ARG A 625 8.61 -9.12 21.70
C ARG A 625 9.58 -8.44 22.64
N THR A 626 10.43 -9.24 23.27
CA THR A 626 11.55 -8.70 24.04
C THR A 626 12.77 -8.50 23.13
N SER A 627 13.32 -7.29 23.11
CA SER A 627 14.56 -7.01 22.42
C SER A 627 15.73 -7.42 23.29
N LEU A 628 16.39 -8.52 22.95
CA LEU A 628 17.55 -9.03 23.67
C LEU A 628 18.83 -8.43 23.09
N PHE A 629 19.83 -8.18 23.98
CA PHE A 629 21.16 -7.77 23.61
C PHE A 629 22.18 -8.84 24.09
N PRO A 630 22.30 -9.96 23.36
CA PRO A 630 23.18 -11.05 23.76
C PRO A 630 24.67 -10.64 23.66
N THR A 631 25.53 -11.32 24.42
CA THR A 631 26.98 -11.01 24.47
C THR A 631 27.69 -11.03 23.12
N ARG A 632 27.19 -11.83 22.17
CA ARG A 632 27.71 -11.83 20.79
C ARG A 632 27.54 -10.50 20.05
N ASP A 633 26.58 -9.65 20.47
CA ASP A 633 26.33 -8.37 19.82
C ASP A 633 27.40 -7.32 20.16
N TYR A 634 28.09 -7.49 21.29
CA TYR A 634 29.30 -6.70 21.57
C TYR A 634 30.43 -6.95 20.56
N LEU A 635 30.46 -8.13 19.88
CA LEU A 635 31.41 -8.40 18.81
C LEU A 635 31.21 -7.49 17.60
N TRP A 636 29.93 -7.14 17.28
CA TRP A 636 29.65 -6.18 16.22
C TRP A 636 30.21 -4.80 16.56
N ILE A 637 29.94 -4.33 17.77
CA ILE A 637 30.44 -3.04 18.26
C ILE A 637 31.96 -3.02 18.29
N ALA A 638 32.56 -4.08 18.84
CA ALA A 638 34.02 -4.23 18.89
C ALA A 638 34.66 -4.28 17.49
N GLY A 639 34.03 -4.96 16.54
CA GLY A 639 34.42 -4.98 15.13
C GLY A 639 34.42 -3.60 14.50
N GLY A 640 33.34 -2.83 14.70
CA GLY A 640 33.26 -1.44 14.26
C GLY A 640 34.34 -0.55 14.91
N ALA A 641 34.53 -0.69 16.22
CA ALA A 641 35.57 0.05 16.95
C ALA A 641 36.99 -0.31 16.44
N ALA A 642 37.24 -1.59 16.17
CA ALA A 642 38.49 -2.04 15.59
C ALA A 642 38.77 -1.44 14.21
N VAL A 643 37.75 -1.41 13.33
CA VAL A 643 37.87 -0.76 12.02
C VAL A 643 38.21 0.72 12.17
N GLY A 644 37.52 1.45 13.05
CA GLY A 644 37.82 2.88 13.32
C GLY A 644 39.23 3.08 13.89
N ALA A 645 39.59 2.31 14.92
CA ALA A 645 40.89 2.43 15.58
C ALA A 645 42.06 2.06 14.64
N LEU A 646 41.95 0.98 13.88
CA LEU A 646 42.97 0.56 12.92
C LEU A 646 43.14 1.59 11.78
N SER A 647 42.05 2.16 11.31
CA SER A 647 42.08 3.15 10.23
C SER A 647 42.76 4.44 10.67
N VAL A 648 42.36 5.01 11.81
CA VAL A 648 42.98 6.23 12.37
C VAL A 648 44.40 5.95 12.87
N GLY A 649 44.62 4.79 13.51
CA GLY A 649 45.95 4.38 13.97
C GLY A 649 46.96 4.24 12.83
N ALA A 650 46.54 3.67 11.67
CA ALA A 650 47.41 3.62 10.50
C ALA A 650 47.78 5.01 9.98
N ALA A 651 46.86 5.96 9.97
CA ALA A 651 47.12 7.34 9.56
C ALA A 651 48.14 8.03 10.52
N ILE A 652 48.01 7.81 11.82
CA ILE A 652 48.93 8.34 12.83
C ILE A 652 50.35 7.72 12.66
N LEU A 653 50.42 6.40 12.51
CA LEU A 653 51.69 5.68 12.35
C LEU A 653 52.42 6.04 11.07
N THR A 654 51.71 6.37 10.00
CA THR A 654 52.30 6.81 8.73
C THR A 654 52.60 8.31 8.69
N GLY A 655 52.24 9.06 9.75
CA GLY A 655 52.41 10.51 9.80
C GLY A 655 51.50 11.30 8.87
N GLN A 656 50.46 10.65 8.33
CA GLN A 656 49.52 11.28 7.41
C GLN A 656 48.23 11.74 8.10
N PHE A 657 48.14 11.59 9.42
CA PHE A 657 46.96 12.04 10.15
C PHE A 657 46.77 13.56 10.03
N ASN A 658 45.71 13.96 9.38
CA ASN A 658 45.32 15.37 9.23
C ASN A 658 43.95 15.58 9.89
N ALA A 659 43.93 16.29 11.02
CA ALA A 659 42.75 16.53 11.80
C ALA A 659 41.80 17.50 11.07
N VAL A 660 40.51 17.20 11.07
CA VAL A 660 39.46 18.08 10.51
C VAL A 660 39.23 19.30 11.41
N ILE A 661 39.53 19.17 12.71
CA ILE A 661 39.37 20.20 13.73
C ILE A 661 40.78 20.55 14.20
N GLY A 662 41.36 21.54 13.55
CA GLY A 662 42.64 22.11 13.91
C GLY A 662 42.64 23.62 13.82
#